data_ab2aa43c43f62ccdfc589b4ed73896ca
#
_entry.id   ab2aa43c43f62ccdfc589b4ed73896ca
#
_cell.length_a   1.000
_cell.length_b   1.000
_cell.length_c   1.000
_cell.angle_alpha   90.00
_cell.angle_beta   90.00
_cell.angle_gamma   90.00
#
_symmetry.space_group_name_H-M   'P 1'
#
loop_
_entity.id
_entity.type
_entity.pdbx_description
1 polymer ?
#
loop_
_entity_poly.entity_id
_entity_poly.type
_entity_poly.pdbx_seq_one_letter_code
_entity_poly.pdbx_strand_id
1 'polypeptide(L)'
;MPDSPLWCDNDQAARLAELTADTSDPAKELPLRRDVRSLGILLGRVLVEQEGEAFFEVVERLRRLLIQHREQPSAGTAAEEFEAGLMAQAREIISGLSVDDAYRITKAFAIYFELTNLAETNHRKRRRRAARLQEGHSLAGGSFRGTLLRLRAAGIPLDSIFDALGKIRVTPVFTAHPTEITRHTIRIKRRRIARALEHLDGVLLSRTDALEYESEILAEITALWQTDEVRLKKPTVRDEIYMGLDYFPMVLFETLPRLYAELEDSLRNVYARAPGEAALPQLLDFGSWIGGDRDGNPFVTADCTRDALRMARHVIIDHYIAEITRLVGQLSMSLRRIGASEALSQRVRQYESTIGEEHSRWKRITEAELYRHFLDFLAARLRFTRESATHDKAYKSEKEFEADLVLLRESLCANRGERLVDLLINPLLRKVQTFGFRLHALDIRQHVRILDQALSDLASAVVSPGTGHAAPLRAQSAELLATFRVIAELKRTQSPQAIRQFIISNTQSEEDILAVVRLASVSGVSVARNGEDPGLMPVPLFESIDALRASSAVMKRLWASAEYQPLLQSWARKQEVMLGYSDSNKDGGMFTSTWELHKAQHDLHLAARDGNVQLRLFHGRGGTVGRGGGPTHAAILAQPPGDFSGEIRITEQGEVLTWKYSDPVLAEWNLEIMIAACLEVLVNPAQLAPDLAQRWHEAMERMSQGAFAFYREHIADNPEVVQYFEQATPVNELEHARIGSRPARRSESRRLEDLRAIPWVFGWMQSRHAVPAWFGVGHALERFAAGSPERAQLLKEMMRGFPPFSSLIRSVEIAMAKADMSIARLYAGLVMDAALRDRVFQMLREEFERTRRQILVVTGQNELLEKNSVLFRSIRLRNPYVDPMSLIQVDLLRRKRNGEANESVDYAIGATMNGIAAGLHNTG
;
A
#
# COMPACT_ATOMS: atom_id res chain seq x y z
N MET A 1 44.37 -11.29 12.80
CA MET A 1 44.46 -10.03 12.06
C MET A 1 43.11 -9.35 12.18
N PRO A 2 43.02 -8.04 12.42
CA PRO A 2 41.72 -7.40 12.36
C PRO A 2 41.20 -7.62 10.93
N ASP A 3 40.01 -8.19 10.82
CA ASP A 3 39.38 -8.53 9.55
C ASP A 3 39.32 -7.32 8.62
N SER A 4 39.66 -7.53 7.34
CA SER A 4 39.43 -6.47 6.33
C SER A 4 37.95 -6.17 6.25
N PRO A 5 37.58 -4.89 6.17
CA PRO A 5 36.15 -4.51 6.04
C PRO A 5 35.51 -5.19 4.83
N LEU A 6 34.26 -5.60 4.99
CA LEU A 6 33.50 -6.31 3.94
C LEU A 6 33.08 -5.38 2.77
N TRP A 7 33.01 -4.07 3.03
CA TRP A 7 32.60 -3.05 2.04
C TRP A 7 33.73 -2.14 1.56
N CYS A 8 34.89 -2.17 2.18
CA CYS A 8 36.01 -1.35 1.73
C CYS A 8 36.68 -2.02 0.53
N ASP A 9 36.82 -1.28 -0.56
CA ASP A 9 37.62 -1.65 -1.70
C ASP A 9 38.84 -0.72 -1.73
N ASN A 10 40.03 -1.28 -1.97
CA ASN A 10 41.26 -0.48 -2.08
C ASN A 10 41.29 0.38 -3.36
N ASP A 11 40.46 0.02 -4.37
CA ASP A 11 40.29 0.79 -5.60
C ASP A 11 38.98 1.60 -5.56
N GLN A 12 39.07 2.85 -5.10
CA GLN A 12 37.94 3.79 -5.04
C GLN A 12 37.42 4.18 -6.43
N ALA A 13 38.25 4.11 -7.48
CA ALA A 13 37.81 4.40 -8.85
C ALA A 13 36.94 3.26 -9.41
N ALA A 14 37.36 2.01 -9.21
CA ALA A 14 36.56 0.85 -9.59
C ALA A 14 35.21 0.83 -8.83
N ARG A 15 35.22 1.16 -7.54
CA ARG A 15 34.03 1.29 -6.74
C ARG A 15 33.05 2.35 -7.25
N LEU A 16 33.54 3.53 -7.60
CA LEU A 16 32.76 4.61 -8.20
C LEU A 16 32.14 4.15 -9.53
N ALA A 17 32.89 3.47 -10.38
CA ALA A 17 32.43 2.94 -11.65
C ALA A 17 31.28 1.93 -11.46
N GLU A 18 31.36 1.02 -10.47
CA GLU A 18 30.26 0.10 -10.14
C GLU A 18 28.98 0.82 -9.66
N LEU A 19 29.14 1.85 -8.81
CA LEU A 19 28.00 2.61 -8.24
C LEU A 19 27.29 3.44 -9.30
N THR A 20 28.02 3.91 -10.32
CA THR A 20 27.51 4.76 -11.41
C THR A 20 27.30 4.01 -12.73
N ALA A 21 27.56 2.70 -12.78
CA ALA A 21 27.44 1.85 -13.96
C ALA A 21 26.07 2.01 -14.65
N ASP A 22 26.04 1.97 -15.98
CA ASP A 22 24.83 2.12 -16.78
C ASP A 22 23.86 0.92 -16.58
N THR A 23 22.61 1.13 -16.97
CA THR A 23 21.54 0.09 -16.90
C THR A 23 21.85 -1.12 -17.80
N SER A 24 22.65 -0.97 -18.84
CA SER A 24 23.12 -2.05 -19.73
C SER A 24 24.34 -2.79 -19.20
N ASP A 25 25.10 -2.20 -18.25
CA ASP A 25 26.35 -2.76 -17.75
C ASP A 25 26.08 -3.84 -16.68
N PRO A 26 26.61 -5.07 -16.84
CA PRO A 26 26.54 -6.11 -15.80
C PRO A 26 27.16 -5.70 -14.46
N ALA A 27 28.14 -4.78 -14.47
CA ALA A 27 28.80 -4.29 -13.25
C ALA A 27 27.84 -3.59 -12.28
N LYS A 28 26.71 -3.08 -12.76
CA LYS A 28 25.66 -2.48 -11.94
C LYS A 28 25.16 -3.37 -10.78
N GLU A 29 25.25 -4.71 -10.94
CA GLU A 29 24.77 -5.69 -9.96
C GLU A 29 25.82 -6.01 -8.87
N LEU A 30 27.08 -5.64 -9.08
CA LEU A 30 28.17 -5.97 -8.15
C LEU A 30 27.94 -5.39 -6.74
N PRO A 31 27.49 -4.13 -6.57
CA PRO A 31 27.20 -3.60 -5.25
C PRO A 31 26.07 -4.36 -4.51
N LEU A 32 25.02 -4.79 -5.23
CA LEU A 32 23.96 -5.60 -4.62
C LEU A 32 24.47 -6.95 -4.15
N ARG A 33 25.27 -7.61 -4.97
CA ARG A 33 25.86 -8.92 -4.61
C ARG A 33 26.78 -8.80 -3.41
N ARG A 34 27.54 -7.70 -3.34
CA ARG A 34 28.41 -7.38 -2.19
C ARG A 34 27.58 -7.20 -0.93
N ASP A 35 26.53 -6.37 -0.97
CA ASP A 35 25.65 -6.12 0.17
C ASP A 35 25.02 -7.43 0.70
N VAL A 36 24.40 -8.20 -0.17
CA VAL A 36 23.74 -9.47 0.21
C VAL A 36 24.73 -10.45 0.83
N ARG A 37 25.94 -10.59 0.23
CA ARG A 37 27.00 -11.46 0.75
C ARG A 37 27.50 -10.97 2.12
N SER A 38 27.78 -9.68 2.24
CA SER A 38 28.36 -9.12 3.46
C SER A 38 27.36 -9.18 4.62
N LEU A 39 26.08 -8.84 4.37
CA LEU A 39 25.01 -8.98 5.36
C LEU A 39 24.80 -10.42 5.77
N GLY A 40 24.90 -11.39 4.85
CA GLY A 40 24.87 -12.82 5.13
C GLY A 40 26.03 -13.26 6.04
N ILE A 41 27.24 -12.76 5.79
CA ILE A 41 28.43 -13.03 6.64
C ILE A 41 28.21 -12.46 8.04
N LEU A 42 27.72 -11.24 8.18
CA LEU A 42 27.45 -10.62 9.49
C LEU A 42 26.36 -11.39 10.25
N LEU A 43 25.29 -11.82 9.57
CA LEU A 43 24.27 -12.66 10.18
C LEU A 43 24.87 -14.00 10.65
N GLY A 44 25.71 -14.64 9.83
CA GLY A 44 26.39 -15.88 10.21
C GLY A 44 27.24 -15.71 11.46
N ARG A 45 27.99 -14.60 11.61
CA ARG A 45 28.74 -14.26 12.84
C ARG A 45 27.81 -14.18 14.05
N VAL A 46 26.68 -13.45 13.92
CA VAL A 46 25.70 -13.34 15.01
C VAL A 46 25.13 -14.71 15.39
N LEU A 47 24.81 -15.58 14.43
CA LEU A 47 24.28 -16.92 14.71
C LEU A 47 25.29 -17.78 15.47
N VAL A 48 26.58 -17.72 15.10
CA VAL A 48 27.65 -18.44 15.82
C VAL A 48 27.82 -17.89 17.24
N GLU A 49 27.81 -16.55 17.39
CA GLU A 49 27.97 -15.91 18.72
C GLU A 49 26.78 -16.16 19.65
N GLN A 50 25.55 -16.23 19.12
CA GLN A 50 24.35 -16.32 19.95
C GLN A 50 23.90 -17.77 20.20
N GLU A 51 24.09 -18.68 19.23
CA GLU A 51 23.56 -20.05 19.25
C GLU A 51 24.64 -21.14 19.13
N GLY A 52 25.87 -20.76 18.76
CA GLY A 52 27.01 -21.67 18.57
C GLY A 52 27.15 -22.26 17.18
N GLU A 53 28.31 -22.86 16.91
CA GLU A 53 28.71 -23.37 15.61
C GLU A 53 27.80 -24.51 15.09
N ALA A 54 27.39 -25.42 15.98
CA ALA A 54 26.55 -26.56 15.62
C ALA A 54 25.19 -26.13 15.05
N PHE A 55 24.58 -25.11 15.64
CA PHE A 55 23.33 -24.53 15.13
C PHE A 55 23.54 -23.90 13.74
N PHE A 56 24.60 -23.10 13.59
CA PHE A 56 24.94 -22.47 12.31
C PHE A 56 25.17 -23.50 11.20
N GLU A 57 25.84 -24.61 11.51
CA GLU A 57 26.06 -25.71 10.55
C GLU A 57 24.74 -26.33 10.04
N VAL A 58 23.73 -26.48 10.91
CA VAL A 58 22.40 -26.98 10.49
C VAL A 58 21.73 -25.99 9.53
N VAL A 59 21.76 -24.69 9.83
CA VAL A 59 21.23 -23.65 8.95
C VAL A 59 21.93 -23.69 7.58
N GLU A 60 23.27 -23.74 7.57
CA GLU A 60 24.09 -23.78 6.35
C GLU A 60 23.89 -25.08 5.55
N ARG A 61 23.69 -26.21 6.22
CA ARG A 61 23.40 -27.49 5.56
C ARG A 61 22.04 -27.44 4.85
N LEU A 62 21.00 -26.98 5.51
CA LEU A 62 19.67 -26.78 4.89
C LEU A 62 19.76 -25.82 3.70
N ARG A 63 20.45 -24.69 3.87
CA ARG A 63 20.64 -23.71 2.80
C ARG A 63 21.32 -24.35 1.57
N ARG A 64 22.41 -25.07 1.76
CA ARG A 64 23.16 -25.73 0.67
C ARG A 64 22.32 -26.78 -0.05
N LEU A 65 21.62 -27.64 0.67
CA LEU A 65 20.76 -28.67 0.08
C LEU A 65 19.69 -28.07 -0.82
N LEU A 66 19.04 -26.97 -0.38
CA LEU A 66 17.96 -26.37 -1.13
C LEU A 66 18.44 -25.46 -2.28
N ILE A 67 19.64 -24.89 -2.19
CA ILE A 67 20.30 -24.26 -3.34
C ILE A 67 20.60 -25.34 -4.42
N GLN A 68 21.23 -26.44 -4.04
CA GLN A 68 21.52 -27.53 -4.96
C GLN A 68 20.26 -28.10 -5.63
N HIS A 69 19.17 -28.26 -4.86
CA HIS A 69 17.87 -28.66 -5.38
C HIS A 69 17.34 -27.69 -6.46
N ARG A 70 17.55 -26.37 -6.30
CA ARG A 70 17.06 -25.36 -7.24
C ARG A 70 17.98 -25.07 -8.44
N GLU A 71 19.24 -25.45 -8.39
CA GLU A 71 20.22 -25.21 -9.47
C GLU A 71 20.27 -26.32 -10.51
N GLN A 72 19.65 -27.46 -10.24
CA GLN A 72 19.64 -28.60 -11.19
C GLN A 72 18.65 -28.34 -12.35
N PRO A 73 19.04 -28.63 -13.60
CA PRO A 73 18.10 -28.60 -14.71
C PRO A 73 17.19 -29.81 -14.65
N SER A 74 15.89 -29.61 -14.59
CA SER A 74 14.86 -30.67 -14.54
C SER A 74 14.69 -31.38 -15.90
N ALA A 75 15.62 -32.26 -16.26
CA ALA A 75 15.50 -33.07 -17.47
C ALA A 75 16.09 -34.45 -17.27
N GLY A 76 15.21 -35.44 -17.07
CA GLY A 76 15.50 -36.90 -17.07
C GLY A 76 15.27 -37.57 -15.71
N THR A 77 14.94 -38.87 -15.73
CA THR A 77 14.60 -39.68 -14.55
C THR A 77 15.66 -39.66 -13.45
N ALA A 78 16.93 -39.65 -13.81
CA ALA A 78 18.04 -39.58 -12.85
C ALA A 78 18.12 -38.19 -12.14
N ALA A 79 17.75 -37.09 -12.81
CA ALA A 79 17.69 -35.75 -12.20
C ALA A 79 16.51 -35.67 -11.23
N GLU A 80 15.34 -36.19 -11.59
CA GLU A 80 14.16 -36.23 -10.73
C GLU A 80 14.39 -37.07 -9.46
N GLU A 81 15.08 -38.21 -9.55
CA GLU A 81 15.44 -39.04 -8.39
C GLU A 81 16.44 -38.32 -7.47
N PHE A 82 17.40 -37.60 -8.03
CA PHE A 82 18.38 -36.82 -7.27
C PHE A 82 17.75 -35.63 -6.57
N GLU A 83 16.88 -34.91 -7.26
CA GLU A 83 16.10 -33.79 -6.67
C GLU A 83 15.20 -34.29 -5.53
N ALA A 84 14.50 -35.40 -5.72
CA ALA A 84 13.71 -36.07 -4.68
C ALA A 84 14.57 -36.45 -3.47
N GLY A 85 15.80 -36.89 -3.72
CA GLY A 85 16.77 -37.24 -2.68
C GLY A 85 17.23 -36.04 -1.84
N LEU A 86 17.52 -34.91 -2.45
CA LEU A 86 17.90 -33.68 -1.73
C LEU A 86 16.75 -33.16 -0.86
N MET A 87 15.55 -33.19 -1.40
CA MET A 87 14.35 -32.79 -0.67
C MET A 87 14.06 -33.76 0.51
N ALA A 88 14.27 -35.04 0.32
CA ALA A 88 14.12 -36.03 1.38
C ALA A 88 15.13 -35.83 2.52
N GLN A 89 16.40 -35.55 2.21
CA GLN A 89 17.41 -35.19 3.22
C GLN A 89 17.06 -33.93 3.99
N ALA A 90 16.57 -32.87 3.31
CA ALA A 90 16.13 -31.66 3.98
C ALA A 90 14.96 -31.93 4.95
N ARG A 91 14.01 -32.77 4.54
CA ARG A 91 12.86 -33.17 5.39
C ARG A 91 13.30 -34.04 6.58
N GLU A 92 14.27 -34.91 6.41
CA GLU A 92 14.85 -35.74 7.50
C GLU A 92 15.47 -34.82 8.58
N ILE A 93 16.30 -33.85 8.17
CA ILE A 93 16.86 -32.86 9.11
C ILE A 93 15.74 -32.15 9.86
N ILE A 94 14.73 -31.65 9.15
CA ILE A 94 13.64 -30.86 9.76
C ILE A 94 12.78 -31.71 10.72
N SER A 95 12.49 -32.96 10.36
CA SER A 95 11.71 -33.85 11.23
C SER A 95 12.42 -34.20 12.54
N GLY A 96 13.76 -34.11 12.59
CA GLY A 96 14.56 -34.27 13.79
C GLY A 96 14.68 -33.04 14.69
N LEU A 97 14.18 -31.87 14.25
CA LEU A 97 14.27 -30.62 15.03
C LEU A 97 13.29 -30.61 16.21
N SER A 98 13.72 -30.03 17.32
CA SER A 98 12.80 -29.57 18.36
C SER A 98 11.96 -28.39 17.83
N VAL A 99 10.83 -28.10 18.48
CA VAL A 99 9.98 -26.94 18.12
C VAL A 99 10.77 -25.63 18.24
N ASP A 100 11.63 -25.54 19.26
CA ASP A 100 12.46 -24.37 19.51
C ASP A 100 13.55 -24.20 18.44
N ASP A 101 14.21 -25.28 18.02
CA ASP A 101 15.20 -25.24 16.93
C ASP A 101 14.51 -24.90 15.59
N ALA A 102 13.32 -25.44 15.32
CA ALA A 102 12.51 -25.10 14.15
C ALA A 102 12.16 -23.61 14.11
N TYR A 103 11.81 -23.03 15.26
CA TYR A 103 11.60 -21.59 15.42
C TYR A 103 12.88 -20.79 15.15
N ARG A 104 14.00 -21.13 15.80
CA ARG A 104 15.28 -20.41 15.63
C ARG A 104 15.80 -20.47 14.20
N ILE A 105 15.70 -21.63 13.53
CA ILE A 105 16.09 -21.78 12.12
C ILE A 105 15.19 -20.91 11.22
N THR A 106 13.88 -20.93 11.47
CA THR A 106 12.94 -20.05 10.75
C THR A 106 13.32 -18.57 10.91
N LYS A 107 13.66 -18.15 12.12
CA LYS A 107 14.09 -16.79 12.44
C LYS A 107 15.37 -16.41 11.71
N ALA A 108 16.34 -17.31 11.60
CA ALA A 108 17.57 -17.08 10.84
C ALA A 108 17.28 -16.77 9.37
N PHE A 109 16.42 -17.56 8.71
CA PHE A 109 16.01 -17.31 7.34
C PHE A 109 15.15 -16.05 7.19
N ALA A 110 14.27 -15.75 8.14
CA ALA A 110 13.46 -14.55 8.14
C ALA A 110 14.34 -13.29 8.23
N ILE A 111 15.30 -13.24 9.14
CA ILE A 111 16.27 -12.13 9.24
C ILE A 111 17.10 -12.00 7.97
N TYR A 112 17.55 -13.11 7.39
CA TYR A 112 18.25 -13.08 6.10
C TYR A 112 17.43 -12.37 5.01
N PHE A 113 16.11 -12.66 4.93
CA PHE A 113 15.23 -11.97 3.99
C PHE A 113 15.08 -10.48 4.29
N GLU A 114 14.96 -10.13 5.57
CA GLU A 114 14.91 -8.73 5.97
C GLU A 114 16.15 -7.97 5.50
N LEU A 115 17.33 -8.54 5.70
CA LEU A 115 18.60 -7.96 5.27
C LEU A 115 18.71 -7.88 3.73
N THR A 116 18.30 -8.93 3.03
CA THR A 116 18.27 -8.96 1.55
C THR A 116 17.32 -7.88 1.00
N ASN A 117 16.14 -7.71 1.62
CA ASN A 117 15.19 -6.69 1.25
C ASN A 117 15.77 -5.27 1.42
N LEU A 118 16.56 -5.04 2.46
CA LEU A 118 17.27 -3.78 2.67
C LEU A 118 18.35 -3.55 1.60
N ALA A 119 19.13 -4.58 1.27
CA ALA A 119 20.13 -4.53 0.19
C ALA A 119 19.48 -4.21 -1.16
N GLU A 120 18.39 -4.88 -1.53
CA GLU A 120 17.65 -4.60 -2.77
C GLU A 120 17.09 -3.18 -2.79
N THR A 121 16.57 -2.71 -1.66
CA THR A 121 16.08 -1.34 -1.50
C THR A 121 17.19 -0.33 -1.72
N ASN A 122 18.36 -0.54 -1.07
CA ASN A 122 19.52 0.31 -1.25
C ASN A 122 20.02 0.29 -2.71
N HIS A 123 20.02 -0.86 -3.34
CA HIS A 123 20.36 -1.00 -4.75
C HIS A 123 19.43 -0.21 -5.68
N ARG A 124 18.10 -0.22 -5.45
CA ARG A 124 17.13 0.61 -6.20
C ARG A 124 17.47 2.10 -6.07
N LYS A 125 17.84 2.56 -4.87
CA LYS A 125 18.29 3.94 -4.64
C LYS A 125 19.56 4.27 -5.44
N ARG A 126 20.56 3.36 -5.47
CA ARG A 126 21.76 3.50 -6.29
C ARG A 126 21.41 3.66 -7.77
N ARG A 127 20.56 2.78 -8.30
CA ARG A 127 20.15 2.84 -9.71
C ARG A 127 19.45 4.15 -10.05
N ARG A 128 18.62 4.67 -9.15
CA ARG A 128 17.97 5.97 -9.32
C ARG A 128 18.99 7.12 -9.31
N ARG A 129 19.98 7.08 -8.40
CA ARG A 129 21.06 8.07 -8.37
C ARG A 129 21.89 8.00 -9.65
N ALA A 130 22.29 6.82 -10.08
CA ALA A 130 23.05 6.62 -11.33
C ALA A 130 22.29 7.15 -12.56
N ALA A 131 20.99 6.85 -12.66
CA ALA A 131 20.16 7.35 -13.75
C ALA A 131 20.03 8.89 -13.79
N ARG A 132 20.08 9.55 -12.64
CA ARG A 132 20.11 11.04 -12.57
C ARG A 132 21.44 11.64 -13.06
N LEU A 133 22.54 10.89 -12.95
CA LEU A 133 23.86 11.34 -13.39
C LEU A 133 24.06 11.19 -14.92
N GLN A 134 23.28 10.36 -15.57
CA GLN A 134 23.42 10.08 -17.01
C GLN A 134 22.47 10.98 -17.81
N GLU A 135 23.05 12.03 -18.41
CA GLU A 135 22.33 12.87 -19.37
C GLU A 135 22.04 12.08 -20.65
N GLY A 136 20.77 11.93 -21.01
CA GLY A 136 20.36 11.40 -22.32
C GLY A 136 19.97 9.92 -22.40
N HIS A 137 20.07 9.12 -21.34
CA HIS A 137 19.63 7.71 -21.35
C HIS A 137 18.16 7.55 -20.97
N SER A 138 17.53 6.48 -21.48
CA SER A 138 16.14 6.09 -21.27
C SER A 138 15.76 6.14 -19.78
N LEU A 139 15.14 7.24 -19.39
CA LEU A 139 14.59 7.40 -18.05
C LEU A 139 13.50 6.34 -17.85
N ALA A 140 13.50 5.75 -16.66
CA ALA A 140 12.52 4.72 -16.29
C ALA A 140 11.09 5.18 -16.65
N GLY A 141 10.37 4.35 -17.39
CA GLY A 141 8.98 4.63 -17.70
C GLY A 141 8.18 4.88 -16.42
N GLY A 142 7.55 6.04 -16.31
CA GLY A 142 6.79 6.47 -15.14
C GLY A 142 7.46 7.54 -14.27
N SER A 143 8.71 7.96 -14.51
CA SER A 143 9.27 9.15 -13.87
C SER A 143 8.66 10.44 -14.43
N PHE A 144 8.64 11.54 -13.66
CA PHE A 144 8.19 12.84 -14.15
C PHE A 144 8.95 13.25 -15.41
N ARG A 145 10.27 13.26 -15.34
CA ARG A 145 11.11 13.64 -16.49
C ARG A 145 10.84 12.76 -17.71
N GLY A 146 10.77 11.43 -17.54
CA GLY A 146 10.49 10.50 -18.64
C GLY A 146 9.11 10.71 -19.26
N THR A 147 8.10 10.92 -18.44
CA THR A 147 6.73 11.20 -18.89
C THR A 147 6.66 12.53 -19.60
N LEU A 148 7.23 13.61 -19.04
CA LEU A 148 7.25 14.92 -19.67
C LEU A 148 8.00 14.94 -21.00
N LEU A 149 9.11 14.18 -21.12
CA LEU A 149 9.81 14.02 -22.41
C LEU A 149 8.94 13.36 -23.47
N ARG A 150 8.20 12.30 -23.11
CA ARG A 150 7.27 11.65 -24.05
C ARG A 150 6.14 12.59 -24.46
N LEU A 151 5.57 13.31 -23.51
CA LEU A 151 4.50 14.27 -23.79
C LEU A 151 4.97 15.42 -24.67
N ARG A 152 6.18 15.95 -24.43
CA ARG A 152 6.80 16.95 -25.30
C ARG A 152 7.05 16.42 -26.71
N ALA A 153 7.56 15.18 -26.82
CA ALA A 153 7.76 14.54 -28.12
C ALA A 153 6.45 14.29 -28.88
N ALA A 154 5.34 14.10 -28.16
CA ALA A 154 3.98 14.02 -28.71
C ALA A 154 3.38 15.41 -29.04
N GLY A 155 4.12 16.49 -28.86
CA GLY A 155 3.69 17.86 -29.18
C GLY A 155 2.76 18.51 -28.15
N ILE A 156 2.66 17.97 -26.94
CA ILE A 156 1.80 18.52 -25.88
C ILE A 156 2.47 19.81 -25.33
N PRO A 157 1.76 20.97 -25.36
CA PRO A 157 2.31 22.22 -24.86
C PRO A 157 2.28 22.31 -23.32
N LEU A 158 3.10 23.20 -22.74
CA LEU A 158 3.21 23.40 -21.29
C LEU A 158 1.89 23.79 -20.62
N ASP A 159 1.07 24.64 -21.26
CA ASP A 159 -0.22 25.05 -20.69
C ASP A 159 -1.17 23.86 -20.51
N SER A 160 -1.21 22.93 -21.44
CA SER A 160 -1.99 21.69 -21.31
C SER A 160 -1.49 20.81 -20.18
N ILE A 161 -0.18 20.80 -19.89
CA ILE A 161 0.40 20.12 -18.72
C ILE A 161 -0.10 20.76 -17.42
N PHE A 162 -0.09 22.10 -17.35
CA PHE A 162 -0.58 22.83 -16.16
C PHE A 162 -2.09 22.64 -15.94
N ASP A 163 -2.89 22.68 -17.00
CA ASP A 163 -4.33 22.41 -16.94
C ASP A 163 -4.59 20.99 -16.42
N ALA A 164 -3.80 20.02 -16.84
CA ALA A 164 -3.92 18.65 -16.36
C ALA A 164 -3.47 18.53 -14.90
N LEU A 165 -2.33 19.12 -14.52
CA LEU A 165 -1.86 19.15 -13.13
C LEU A 165 -2.91 19.77 -12.21
N GLY A 166 -3.63 20.82 -12.66
CA GLY A 166 -4.73 21.43 -11.91
C GLY A 166 -5.88 20.47 -11.60
N LYS A 167 -6.10 19.47 -12.44
CA LYS A 167 -7.12 18.42 -12.27
C LYS A 167 -6.64 17.22 -11.45
N ILE A 168 -5.33 16.99 -11.38
CA ILE A 168 -4.79 15.82 -10.69
C ILE A 168 -4.94 15.94 -9.18
N ARG A 169 -5.51 14.88 -8.59
CA ARG A 169 -5.57 14.66 -7.14
C ARG A 169 -5.41 13.19 -6.84
N VAL A 170 -4.23 12.78 -6.41
CA VAL A 170 -3.94 11.41 -5.99
C VAL A 170 -4.11 11.31 -4.48
N THR A 171 -4.92 10.36 -4.03
CA THR A 171 -5.20 10.13 -2.61
C THR A 171 -4.88 8.68 -2.23
N PRO A 172 -3.67 8.38 -1.75
CA PRO A 172 -3.39 7.11 -1.08
C PRO A 172 -4.20 6.99 0.21
N VAL A 173 -4.90 5.88 0.41
CA VAL A 173 -5.73 5.63 1.60
C VAL A 173 -5.13 4.46 2.38
N PHE A 174 -4.59 4.73 3.55
CA PHE A 174 -3.91 3.76 4.39
C PHE A 174 -4.91 2.86 5.11
N THR A 175 -4.74 1.55 4.98
CA THR A 175 -5.59 0.58 5.66
C THR A 175 -4.75 -0.34 6.53
N ALA A 176 -5.30 -0.70 7.71
CA ALA A 176 -4.71 -1.76 8.51
C ALA A 176 -4.82 -3.09 7.77
N HIS A 177 -3.76 -3.89 7.84
CA HIS A 177 -3.78 -5.23 7.29
C HIS A 177 -3.40 -6.23 8.37
N PRO A 178 -4.17 -7.32 8.51
CA PRO A 178 -3.92 -8.29 9.58
C PRO A 178 -2.57 -8.99 9.46
N THR A 179 -1.92 -8.95 8.30
CA THR A 179 -0.62 -9.57 8.06
C THR A 179 0.55 -8.58 8.11
N GLU A 180 0.34 -7.30 8.43
CA GLU A 180 1.45 -6.41 8.73
C GLU A 180 1.95 -6.63 10.15
N ILE A 181 2.91 -7.51 10.28
CA ILE A 181 3.37 -8.09 11.53
C ILE A 181 4.53 -7.31 12.12
N THR A 182 5.20 -6.49 11.30
CA THR A 182 6.46 -5.85 11.68
C THR A 182 6.28 -4.90 12.87
N ARG A 183 6.88 -5.25 14.00
CA ARG A 183 6.87 -4.41 15.21
C ARG A 183 7.59 -3.08 14.94
N HIS A 184 7.12 -1.99 15.57
CA HIS A 184 7.74 -0.67 15.47
C HIS A 184 9.26 -0.72 15.75
N THR A 185 9.67 -1.48 16.77
CA THR A 185 11.10 -1.67 17.13
C THR A 185 11.91 -2.32 16.01
N ILE A 186 11.35 -3.28 15.29
CA ILE A 186 12.01 -3.92 14.14
C ILE A 186 12.17 -2.90 13.00
N ARG A 187 11.14 -2.06 12.74
CA ARG A 187 11.24 -1.00 11.71
C ARG A 187 12.35 0.00 12.02
N ILE A 188 12.54 0.38 13.27
CA ILE A 188 13.65 1.27 13.68
C ILE A 188 15.01 0.61 13.37
N LYS A 189 15.21 -0.66 13.76
CA LYS A 189 16.46 -1.40 13.50
C LYS A 189 16.75 -1.52 11.99
N ARG A 190 15.73 -1.90 11.20
CA ARG A 190 15.84 -1.96 9.73
C ARG A 190 16.24 -0.61 9.12
N ARG A 191 15.69 0.50 9.62
CA ARG A 191 16.03 1.85 9.15
C ARG A 191 17.48 2.22 9.49
N ARG A 192 18.00 1.81 10.65
CA ARG A 192 19.41 2.03 11.04
C ARG A 192 20.35 1.26 10.12
N ILE A 193 20.07 -0.03 9.88
CA ILE A 193 20.83 -0.83 8.90
C ILE A 193 20.79 -0.19 7.51
N ALA A 194 19.60 0.25 7.04
CA ALA A 194 19.45 0.89 5.73
C ALA A 194 20.30 2.17 5.62
N ARG A 195 20.36 2.99 6.68
CA ARG A 195 21.20 4.19 6.72
C ARG A 195 22.69 3.85 6.69
N ALA A 196 23.12 2.86 7.47
CA ALA A 196 24.51 2.40 7.44
C ALA A 196 24.91 1.91 6.04
N LEU A 197 24.04 1.14 5.36
CA LEU A 197 24.26 0.73 3.96
C LEU A 197 24.36 1.92 3.00
N GLU A 198 23.59 2.98 3.20
CA GLU A 198 23.70 4.20 2.40
C GLU A 198 25.02 4.94 2.62
N HIS A 199 25.48 5.00 3.85
CA HIS A 199 26.79 5.59 4.17
C HIS A 199 27.94 4.77 3.57
N LEU A 200 27.83 3.44 3.61
CA LEU A 200 28.75 2.54 2.92
C LEU A 200 28.81 2.74 1.39
N ASP A 201 27.82 3.39 0.77
CA ASP A 201 27.84 3.83 -0.63
C ASP A 201 28.60 5.16 -0.87
N GLY A 202 29.12 5.80 0.16
CA GLY A 202 29.87 7.03 0.06
C GLY A 202 31.05 6.90 -0.94
N VAL A 203 31.32 7.96 -1.72
CA VAL A 203 32.33 7.94 -2.79
C VAL A 203 33.74 7.71 -2.25
N LEU A 204 34.06 8.31 -1.10
CA LEU A 204 35.32 8.11 -0.38
C LEU A 204 35.00 7.36 0.91
N LEU A 205 35.14 6.05 0.86
CA LEU A 205 34.94 5.20 2.04
C LEU A 205 36.29 4.80 2.63
N SER A 206 36.60 5.36 3.80
CA SER A 206 37.79 4.94 4.52
C SER A 206 37.61 3.57 5.17
N ARG A 207 38.73 2.88 5.44
CA ARG A 207 38.69 1.62 6.19
C ARG A 207 38.06 1.80 7.57
N THR A 208 38.31 2.92 8.24
CA THR A 208 37.76 3.21 9.57
C THR A 208 36.23 3.37 9.53
N ASP A 209 35.75 4.18 8.56
CA ASP A 209 34.30 4.39 8.39
C ASP A 209 33.59 3.08 8.03
N ALA A 210 34.20 2.26 7.15
CA ALA A 210 33.64 0.97 6.81
C ALA A 210 33.48 0.05 8.01
N LEU A 211 34.49 -0.04 8.88
CA LEU A 211 34.44 -0.84 10.10
C LEU A 211 33.42 -0.31 11.12
N GLU A 212 33.26 1.02 11.21
CA GLU A 212 32.27 1.65 12.09
C GLU A 212 30.86 1.28 11.66
N TYR A 213 30.51 1.44 10.37
CA TYR A 213 29.19 1.07 9.86
C TYR A 213 28.94 -0.45 9.88
N GLU A 214 29.97 -1.27 9.64
CA GLU A 214 29.86 -2.72 9.81
C GLU A 214 29.54 -3.10 11.25
N SER A 215 30.18 -2.44 12.21
CA SER A 215 29.91 -2.66 13.64
C SER A 215 28.49 -2.22 14.02
N GLU A 216 28.02 -1.11 13.45
CA GLU A 216 26.62 -0.67 13.65
C GLU A 216 25.63 -1.69 13.09
N ILE A 217 25.86 -2.18 11.87
CA ILE A 217 25.02 -3.20 11.25
C ILE A 217 25.02 -4.49 12.08
N LEU A 218 26.19 -4.94 12.53
CA LEU A 218 26.34 -6.15 13.34
C LEU A 218 25.56 -6.03 14.66
N ALA A 219 25.66 -4.88 15.35
CA ALA A 219 24.90 -4.61 16.56
C ALA A 219 23.40 -4.64 16.34
N GLU A 220 22.90 -4.07 15.22
CA GLU A 220 21.49 -4.09 14.91
C GLU A 220 20.99 -5.49 14.50
N ILE A 221 21.81 -6.31 13.80
CA ILE A 221 21.48 -7.71 13.52
C ILE A 221 21.41 -8.52 14.82
N THR A 222 22.35 -8.32 15.75
CA THR A 222 22.30 -8.94 17.08
C THR A 222 21.02 -8.55 17.84
N ALA A 223 20.68 -7.27 17.81
CA ALA A 223 19.47 -6.79 18.44
C ALA A 223 18.18 -7.30 17.75
N LEU A 224 18.20 -7.55 16.43
CA LEU A 224 17.11 -8.23 15.70
C LEU A 224 17.01 -9.69 16.14
N TRP A 225 18.14 -10.38 16.26
CA TRP A 225 18.17 -11.77 16.73
C TRP A 225 17.59 -11.92 18.14
N GLN A 226 17.90 -11.01 19.05
CA GLN A 226 17.40 -11.01 20.42
C GLN A 226 15.98 -10.44 20.58
N THR A 227 15.36 -9.97 19.51
CA THR A 227 13.98 -9.40 19.54
C THR A 227 12.97 -10.47 19.10
N ASP A 228 11.86 -10.62 19.82
CA ASP A 228 10.76 -11.49 19.39
C ASP A 228 10.08 -10.95 18.14
N GLU A 229 9.91 -11.78 17.12
CA GLU A 229 9.24 -11.43 15.88
C GLU A 229 7.72 -11.54 15.99
N VAL A 230 7.26 -12.60 16.64
CA VAL A 230 5.84 -12.87 16.87
C VAL A 230 5.35 -12.10 18.09
N ARG A 231 4.19 -11.48 17.99
CA ARG A 231 3.60 -10.73 19.11
C ARG A 231 3.03 -11.69 20.16
N LEU A 232 3.36 -11.47 21.41
CA LEU A 232 2.79 -12.23 22.55
C LEU A 232 1.33 -11.83 22.82
N LYS A 233 0.93 -10.61 22.45
CA LYS A 233 -0.44 -10.10 22.62
C LYS A 233 -0.99 -9.65 21.27
N LYS A 234 -2.28 -9.94 21.04
CA LYS A 234 -3.01 -9.44 19.86
C LYS A 234 -2.99 -7.91 19.88
N PRO A 235 -2.64 -7.24 18.75
CA PRO A 235 -2.66 -5.79 18.68
C PRO A 235 -4.10 -5.28 18.83
N THR A 236 -4.22 -4.15 19.52
CA THR A 236 -5.47 -3.40 19.62
C THR A 236 -5.64 -2.49 18.40
N VAL A 237 -6.85 -2.00 18.14
CA VAL A 237 -7.11 -0.99 17.11
C VAL A 237 -6.25 0.26 17.34
N ARG A 238 -5.99 0.61 18.60
CA ARG A 238 -5.14 1.75 18.95
C ARG A 238 -3.68 1.53 18.55
N ASP A 239 -3.17 0.31 18.69
CA ASP A 239 -1.83 -0.05 18.20
C ASP A 239 -1.74 0.07 16.66
N GLU A 240 -2.79 -0.35 15.96
CA GLU A 240 -2.87 -0.19 14.50
C GLU A 240 -2.90 1.29 14.09
N ILE A 241 -3.62 2.15 14.82
CA ILE A 241 -3.62 3.60 14.60
C ILE A 241 -2.20 4.17 14.73
N TYR A 242 -1.50 3.87 15.82
CA TYR A 242 -0.11 4.30 16.00
C TYR A 242 0.79 3.85 14.85
N MET A 243 0.69 2.59 14.45
CA MET A 243 1.49 2.05 13.34
C MET A 243 1.26 2.77 12.02
N GLY A 244 0.01 3.09 11.71
CA GLY A 244 -0.33 3.83 10.48
C GLY A 244 0.14 5.29 10.52
N LEU A 245 0.06 5.94 11.69
CA LEU A 245 0.50 7.31 11.87
C LEU A 245 2.02 7.48 11.77
N ASP A 246 2.80 6.48 12.16
CA ASP A 246 4.28 6.52 12.13
C ASP A 246 4.86 6.81 10.74
N TYR A 247 4.19 6.41 9.66
CA TYR A 247 4.68 6.66 8.30
C TYR A 247 4.78 8.15 7.96
N PHE A 248 3.98 9.00 8.61
CA PHE A 248 4.00 10.44 8.35
C PHE A 248 5.27 11.11 8.85
N PRO A 249 5.60 11.11 10.17
CA PRO A 249 6.81 11.75 10.66
C PRO A 249 8.09 11.05 10.21
N MET A 250 8.04 9.72 10.00
CA MET A 250 9.23 8.97 9.62
C MET A 250 9.61 9.17 8.15
N VAL A 251 8.63 9.40 7.26
CA VAL A 251 8.85 9.36 5.81
C VAL A 251 8.13 10.49 5.06
N LEU A 252 6.80 10.59 5.19
CA LEU A 252 6.00 11.41 4.28
C LEU A 252 6.23 12.93 4.46
N PHE A 253 6.55 13.40 5.67
CA PHE A 253 6.86 14.82 5.89
C PHE A 253 8.13 15.27 5.17
N GLU A 254 9.09 14.37 4.98
CA GLU A 254 10.30 14.63 4.21
C GLU A 254 10.07 14.42 2.71
N THR A 255 9.27 13.40 2.34
CA THR A 255 9.00 13.03 0.96
C THR A 255 8.25 14.12 0.19
N LEU A 256 7.22 14.71 0.81
CA LEU A 256 6.30 15.62 0.12
C LEU A 256 7.02 16.81 -0.54
N PRO A 257 7.87 17.60 0.15
CA PRO A 257 8.58 18.71 -0.48
C PRO A 257 9.53 18.26 -1.61
N ARG A 258 10.19 17.11 -1.45
CA ARG A 258 11.11 16.56 -2.46
C ARG A 258 10.37 16.20 -3.75
N LEU A 259 9.19 15.61 -3.63
CA LEU A 259 8.35 15.23 -4.77
C LEU A 259 7.97 16.45 -5.61
N TYR A 260 7.57 17.55 -4.97
CA TYR A 260 7.26 18.80 -5.68
C TYR A 260 8.50 19.44 -6.31
N ALA A 261 9.63 19.42 -5.61
CA ALA A 261 10.90 19.91 -6.16
C ALA A 261 11.34 19.11 -7.39
N GLU A 262 11.18 17.76 -7.39
CA GLU A 262 11.48 16.90 -8.54
C GLU A 262 10.58 17.20 -9.74
N LEU A 263 9.29 17.48 -9.51
CA LEU A 263 8.39 17.87 -10.58
C LEU A 263 8.74 19.25 -11.15
N GLU A 264 9.04 20.23 -10.30
CA GLU A 264 9.47 21.56 -10.73
C GLU A 264 10.77 21.51 -11.53
N ASP A 265 11.73 20.71 -11.07
CA ASP A 265 13.00 20.51 -11.79
C ASP A 265 12.80 19.81 -13.15
N SER A 266 11.94 18.80 -13.17
CA SER A 266 11.57 18.09 -14.41
C SER A 266 10.88 19.01 -15.42
N LEU A 267 9.96 19.88 -14.99
CA LEU A 267 9.31 20.88 -15.85
C LEU A 267 10.30 21.92 -16.37
N ARG A 268 11.21 22.37 -15.52
CA ARG A 268 12.28 23.32 -15.92
C ARG A 268 13.19 22.71 -16.99
N ASN A 269 13.65 21.50 -16.79
CA ASN A 269 14.56 20.82 -17.69
C ASN A 269 13.92 20.40 -19.02
N VAL A 270 12.64 20.00 -19.01
CA VAL A 270 11.97 19.52 -20.22
C VAL A 270 11.30 20.66 -21.00
N TYR A 271 10.60 21.59 -20.34
CA TYR A 271 9.85 22.67 -21.00
C TYR A 271 10.50 24.05 -20.86
N ALA A 272 11.73 24.14 -20.36
CA ALA A 272 12.47 25.39 -20.15
C ALA A 272 11.68 26.43 -19.31
N ARG A 273 10.93 25.99 -18.32
CA ARG A 273 10.12 26.83 -17.44
C ARG A 273 11.00 27.77 -16.61
N ALA A 274 10.65 29.05 -16.54
CA ALA A 274 11.37 29.99 -15.72
C ALA A 274 11.06 29.82 -14.22
N PRO A 275 12.04 30.08 -13.33
CA PRO A 275 11.78 30.16 -11.88
C PRO A 275 10.75 31.25 -11.58
N GLY A 276 9.78 30.96 -10.73
CA GLY A 276 8.76 31.92 -10.30
C GLY A 276 7.50 31.99 -11.15
N GLU A 277 7.41 31.25 -12.26
CA GLU A 277 6.11 31.01 -12.91
C GLU A 277 5.14 30.31 -11.97
N ALA A 278 3.83 30.29 -12.33
CA ALA A 278 2.71 29.84 -11.47
C ALA A 278 3.03 28.66 -10.53
N ALA A 279 2.66 28.78 -9.25
CA ALA A 279 2.90 27.71 -8.27
C ALA A 279 2.22 26.41 -8.68
N LEU A 280 2.88 25.26 -8.47
CA LEU A 280 2.27 23.96 -8.70
C LEU A 280 1.01 23.78 -7.85
N PRO A 281 -0.08 23.22 -8.38
CA PRO A 281 -1.28 22.92 -7.62
C PRO A 281 -1.03 21.84 -6.56
N GLN A 282 -1.97 21.69 -5.63
CA GLN A 282 -1.93 20.56 -4.72
C GLN A 282 -2.26 19.27 -5.49
N LEU A 283 -1.34 18.32 -5.52
CA LEU A 283 -1.46 17.05 -6.28
C LEU A 283 -1.83 15.86 -5.40
N LEU A 284 -1.56 15.97 -4.09
CA LEU A 284 -1.73 14.88 -3.13
C LEU A 284 -2.69 15.25 -2.00
N ASP A 285 -3.45 14.27 -1.57
CA ASP A 285 -4.16 14.21 -0.30
C ASP A 285 -3.91 12.83 0.33
N PHE A 286 -4.24 12.63 1.60
CA PHE A 286 -4.08 11.34 2.26
C PHE A 286 -5.37 10.94 2.96
N GLY A 287 -5.69 9.64 2.90
CA GLY A 287 -6.80 9.04 3.61
C GLY A 287 -6.36 7.91 4.52
N SER A 288 -7.22 7.54 5.46
CA SER A 288 -7.02 6.38 6.32
C SER A 288 -8.34 5.68 6.61
N TRP A 289 -8.29 4.36 6.78
CA TRP A 289 -9.37 3.54 7.32
C TRP A 289 -9.10 3.08 8.75
N ILE A 290 -7.88 3.31 9.24
CA ILE A 290 -7.43 2.79 10.54
C ILE A 290 -8.14 3.56 11.66
N GLY A 291 -9.01 2.87 12.39
CA GLY A 291 -9.92 3.46 13.38
C GLY A 291 -11.28 3.92 12.83
N GLY A 292 -11.53 3.73 11.51
CA GLY A 292 -12.79 4.05 10.84
C GLY A 292 -13.52 2.86 10.22
N ASP A 293 -12.82 1.75 9.96
CA ASP A 293 -13.36 0.57 9.28
C ASP A 293 -13.99 -0.42 10.27
N ARG A 294 -15.32 -0.44 10.29
CA ARG A 294 -16.14 -1.30 11.17
C ARG A 294 -16.63 -2.58 10.49
N ASP A 295 -16.46 -2.71 9.18
CA ASP A 295 -16.96 -3.89 8.46
C ASP A 295 -16.35 -5.17 9.03
N GLY A 296 -17.18 -5.87 9.84
CA GLY A 296 -16.83 -7.11 10.54
C GLY A 296 -15.65 -6.97 11.51
N ASN A 297 -15.36 -5.79 12.03
CA ASN A 297 -14.42 -5.59 13.13
C ASN A 297 -15.14 -4.96 14.33
N PRO A 298 -15.60 -5.76 15.31
CA PRO A 298 -16.35 -5.26 16.47
C PRO A 298 -15.50 -4.42 17.42
N PHE A 299 -14.18 -4.40 17.25
CA PHE A 299 -13.26 -3.64 18.09
C PHE A 299 -13.06 -2.20 17.63
N VAL A 300 -13.55 -1.83 16.43
CA VAL A 300 -13.54 -0.44 15.95
C VAL A 300 -14.81 0.25 16.44
N THR A 301 -14.71 0.89 17.59
CA THR A 301 -15.80 1.60 18.25
C THR A 301 -15.80 3.11 17.95
N ALA A 302 -16.84 3.82 18.38
CA ALA A 302 -16.93 5.28 18.31
C ALA A 302 -15.73 5.95 19.03
N ASP A 303 -15.27 5.39 20.16
CA ASP A 303 -14.09 5.89 20.87
C ASP A 303 -12.80 5.67 20.09
N CYS A 304 -12.66 4.55 19.37
CA CYS A 304 -11.52 4.35 18.47
C CYS A 304 -11.45 5.44 17.38
N THR A 305 -12.59 5.85 16.83
CA THR A 305 -12.65 6.94 15.84
C THR A 305 -12.22 8.28 16.44
N ARG A 306 -12.67 8.56 17.66
CA ARG A 306 -12.25 9.78 18.41
C ARG A 306 -10.74 9.77 18.66
N ASP A 307 -10.18 8.65 19.11
CA ASP A 307 -8.75 8.48 19.33
C ASP A 307 -7.95 8.62 18.04
N ALA A 308 -8.37 8.02 16.93
CA ALA A 308 -7.68 8.08 15.66
C ALA A 308 -7.49 9.54 15.18
N LEU A 309 -8.54 10.34 15.20
CA LEU A 309 -8.46 11.74 14.78
C LEU A 309 -7.70 12.62 15.75
N ARG A 310 -7.83 12.38 17.06
CA ARG A 310 -7.06 13.11 18.08
C ARG A 310 -5.56 12.86 17.90
N MET A 311 -5.16 11.59 17.72
CA MET A 311 -3.77 11.20 17.53
C MET A 311 -3.20 11.77 16.23
N ALA A 312 -3.95 11.68 15.11
CA ALA A 312 -3.53 12.25 13.83
C ALA A 312 -3.30 13.77 13.94
N ARG A 313 -4.23 14.49 14.58
CA ARG A 313 -4.11 15.92 14.84
C ARG A 313 -2.87 16.25 15.68
N HIS A 314 -2.58 15.47 16.72
CA HIS A 314 -1.40 15.71 17.55
C HIS A 314 -0.10 15.51 16.75
N VAL A 315 0.00 14.45 15.95
CA VAL A 315 1.18 14.17 15.12
C VAL A 315 1.52 15.34 14.20
N ILE A 316 0.52 15.90 13.52
CA ILE A 316 0.79 16.99 12.56
C ILE A 316 1.07 18.32 13.25
N ILE A 317 0.35 18.65 14.32
CA ILE A 317 0.58 19.92 15.04
C ILE A 317 1.92 19.89 15.76
N ASP A 318 2.32 18.77 16.36
CA ASP A 318 3.65 18.60 16.97
C ASP A 318 4.76 18.76 15.93
N HIS A 319 4.55 18.25 14.70
CA HIS A 319 5.47 18.47 13.58
C HIS A 319 5.58 19.96 13.23
N TYR A 320 4.46 20.68 13.11
CA TYR A 320 4.49 22.12 12.82
C TYR A 320 5.17 22.93 13.93
N ILE A 321 4.93 22.59 15.20
CA ILE A 321 5.61 23.23 16.34
C ILE A 321 7.12 23.03 16.22
N ALA A 322 7.57 21.81 15.89
CA ALA A 322 8.99 21.51 15.71
C ALA A 322 9.61 22.29 14.53
N GLU A 323 8.92 22.34 13.39
CA GLU A 323 9.40 23.10 12.20
C GLU A 323 9.46 24.60 12.48
N ILE A 324 8.42 25.20 13.07
CA ILE A 324 8.44 26.63 13.44
C ILE A 324 9.55 26.92 14.44
N THR A 325 9.72 26.04 15.45
CA THR A 325 10.82 26.18 16.42
C THR A 325 12.21 26.15 15.76
N ARG A 326 12.39 25.30 14.75
CA ARG A 326 13.60 25.26 13.93
C ARG A 326 13.80 26.56 13.14
N LEU A 327 12.73 27.08 12.55
CA LEU A 327 12.76 28.35 11.81
C LEU A 327 13.09 29.54 12.71
N VAL A 328 12.64 29.56 13.95
CA VAL A 328 13.06 30.59 14.95
C VAL A 328 14.58 30.64 15.09
N GLY A 329 15.26 29.49 15.03
CA GLY A 329 16.73 29.44 15.05
C GLY A 329 17.41 29.88 13.76
N GLN A 330 16.74 29.75 12.60
CA GLN A 330 17.31 30.00 11.28
C GLN A 330 17.02 31.39 10.74
N LEU A 331 15.88 31.98 11.05
CA LEU A 331 15.47 33.31 10.54
C LEU A 331 15.79 34.43 11.53
N SER A 332 17.06 34.55 11.89
CA SER A 332 17.58 35.55 12.86
C SER A 332 17.97 36.88 12.23
N MET A 333 17.37 37.25 11.11
CA MET A 333 17.69 38.50 10.41
C MET A 333 17.28 39.70 11.24
N SER A 334 18.12 40.74 11.26
CA SER A 334 17.90 41.98 11.97
C SER A 334 17.31 43.04 11.07
N LEU A 335 16.29 43.77 11.54
CA LEU A 335 15.73 44.94 10.88
C LEU A 335 16.74 46.03 10.62
N ARG A 336 17.90 46.00 11.28
CA ARG A 336 19.04 46.92 10.99
C ARG A 336 19.74 46.60 9.67
N ARG A 337 19.52 45.41 9.11
CA ARG A 337 20.17 44.89 7.88
C ARG A 337 19.21 44.75 6.72
N ILE A 338 18.03 44.24 7.02
CA ILE A 338 16.97 44.01 6.03
C ILE A 338 15.65 44.56 6.58
N GLY A 339 14.73 44.97 5.70
CA GLY A 339 13.39 45.40 6.08
C GLY A 339 12.47 44.23 6.43
N ALA A 340 11.28 44.60 6.89
CA ALA A 340 10.14 43.71 6.94
C ALA A 340 8.93 44.45 6.36
N SER A 341 7.94 43.72 5.84
CA SER A 341 6.72 44.37 5.36
C SER A 341 5.90 44.98 6.51
N GLU A 342 5.24 46.09 6.23
CA GLU A 342 4.35 46.74 7.23
C GLU A 342 3.25 45.77 7.70
N ALA A 343 2.73 44.93 6.78
CA ALA A 343 1.74 43.91 7.12
C ALA A 343 2.25 42.90 8.16
N LEU A 344 3.52 42.45 8.04
CA LEU A 344 4.14 41.59 9.04
C LEU A 344 4.31 42.30 10.39
N SER A 345 4.76 43.56 10.35
CA SER A 345 4.95 44.36 11.55
C SER A 345 3.61 44.60 12.29
N GLN A 346 2.54 44.84 11.56
CA GLN A 346 1.18 44.99 12.13
C GLN A 346 0.69 43.67 12.74
N ARG A 347 0.93 42.55 12.10
CA ARG A 347 0.55 41.23 12.61
C ARG A 347 1.30 40.88 13.90
N VAL A 348 2.58 41.25 14.01
CA VAL A 348 3.35 41.06 15.27
C VAL A 348 2.74 41.90 16.39
N ARG A 349 2.49 43.21 16.19
CA ARG A 349 1.82 44.05 17.17
C ARG A 349 0.44 43.50 17.58
N GLN A 350 -0.31 42.96 16.63
CA GLN A 350 -1.57 42.29 16.94
C GLN A 350 -1.38 41.09 17.87
N TYR A 351 -0.38 40.26 17.61
CA TYR A 351 -0.11 39.08 18.43
C TYR A 351 0.47 39.44 19.80
N GLU A 352 1.28 40.48 19.90
CA GLU A 352 1.71 41.03 21.18
C GLU A 352 0.52 41.43 22.08
N SER A 353 -0.49 42.08 21.51
CA SER A 353 -1.68 42.47 22.25
C SER A 353 -2.64 41.31 22.58
N THR A 354 -2.74 40.27 21.72
CA THR A 354 -3.76 39.23 21.87
C THR A 354 -3.22 37.98 22.56
N ILE A 355 -1.96 37.66 22.35
CA ILE A 355 -1.32 36.45 22.89
C ILE A 355 -0.57 36.76 24.17
N GLY A 356 0.12 37.92 24.23
CA GLY A 356 0.97 38.37 25.34
C GLY A 356 2.39 37.81 25.27
N GLU A 357 3.35 38.62 25.70
CA GLU A 357 4.78 38.21 25.70
C GLU A 357 5.10 37.09 26.68
N GLU A 358 4.27 36.86 27.68
CA GLU A 358 4.44 35.78 28.68
C GLU A 358 4.39 34.39 28.06
N HIS A 359 3.79 34.24 26.87
CA HIS A 359 3.72 32.97 26.15
C HIS A 359 4.92 32.73 25.22
N SER A 360 5.80 33.74 25.05
CA SER A 360 7.08 33.59 24.34
C SER A 360 8.03 32.67 25.13
N ARG A 361 8.55 31.65 24.47
CA ARG A 361 9.62 30.79 25.03
C ARG A 361 11.02 31.41 24.89
N TRP A 362 11.16 32.40 23.99
CA TRP A 362 12.45 32.97 23.64
C TRP A 362 12.62 34.37 24.24
N LYS A 363 12.67 34.47 25.57
CA LYS A 363 12.82 35.74 26.32
C LYS A 363 14.02 36.62 25.92
N ARG A 364 14.88 36.20 25.01
CA ARG A 364 16.08 36.89 24.55
C ARG A 364 16.02 37.35 23.08
N ILE A 365 14.85 37.27 22.42
CA ILE A 365 14.70 37.77 21.07
C ILE A 365 14.69 39.30 21.17
N THR A 366 15.53 39.97 20.37
CA THR A 366 15.56 41.47 20.36
C THR A 366 14.48 42.02 19.43
N GLU A 367 13.93 43.21 19.73
CA GLU A 367 12.94 43.86 18.85
C GLU A 367 13.40 43.99 17.39
N ALA A 368 14.70 43.99 17.14
CA ALA A 368 15.26 44.03 15.82
C ALA A 368 15.11 42.71 15.05
N GLU A 369 14.75 41.61 15.68
CA GLU A 369 14.59 40.29 15.07
C GLU A 369 13.13 39.93 14.82
N LEU A 370 12.41 40.80 14.11
CA LEU A 370 10.95 40.75 13.93
C LEU A 370 10.46 39.40 13.37
N TYR A 371 11.19 38.78 12.45
CA TYR A 371 10.86 37.44 11.89
C TYR A 371 10.85 36.38 12.96
N ARG A 372 11.78 36.42 13.90
CA ARG A 372 11.83 35.46 15.04
C ARG A 372 10.69 35.69 16.03
N HIS A 373 10.36 36.93 16.33
CA HIS A 373 9.18 37.29 17.16
C HIS A 373 7.91 36.74 16.55
N PHE A 374 7.70 36.97 15.25
CA PHE A 374 6.56 36.45 14.54
C PHE A 374 6.46 34.91 14.65
N LEU A 375 7.55 34.18 14.35
CA LEU A 375 7.60 32.75 14.45
C LEU A 375 7.36 32.21 15.87
N ASP A 376 7.80 32.90 16.91
CA ASP A 376 7.56 32.48 18.29
C ASP A 376 6.05 32.60 18.65
N PHE A 377 5.37 33.64 18.16
CA PHE A 377 3.90 33.73 18.29
C PHE A 377 3.19 32.61 17.52
N LEU A 378 3.66 32.26 16.32
CA LEU A 378 3.11 31.14 15.59
C LEU A 378 3.25 29.84 16.39
N ALA A 379 4.44 29.60 16.97
CA ALA A 379 4.67 28.45 17.83
C ALA A 379 3.77 28.44 19.06
N ALA A 380 3.52 29.61 19.68
CA ALA A 380 2.60 29.73 20.81
C ALA A 380 1.16 29.40 20.41
N ARG A 381 0.67 29.97 19.30
CA ARG A 381 -0.66 29.64 18.75
C ARG A 381 -0.83 28.16 18.42
N LEU A 382 0.17 27.52 17.82
CA LEU A 382 0.14 26.08 17.54
C LEU A 382 0.08 25.24 18.84
N ARG A 383 0.76 25.64 19.91
CA ARG A 383 0.64 24.99 21.24
C ARG A 383 -0.79 25.08 21.77
N PHE A 384 -1.43 26.25 21.75
CA PHE A 384 -2.84 26.37 22.10
C PHE A 384 -3.74 25.49 21.20
N THR A 385 -3.48 25.49 19.90
CA THR A 385 -4.22 24.66 18.94
C THR A 385 -4.08 23.17 19.23
N ARG A 386 -2.92 22.75 19.74
CA ARG A 386 -2.68 21.36 20.15
C ARG A 386 -3.44 20.99 21.41
N GLU A 387 -3.49 21.88 22.38
CA GLU A 387 -4.19 21.68 23.65
C GLU A 387 -5.70 21.61 23.45
N SER A 388 -6.26 22.60 22.76
CA SER A 388 -7.69 22.66 22.46
C SER A 388 -7.96 23.45 21.18
N ALA A 389 -8.75 22.86 20.30
CA ALA A 389 -9.22 23.55 19.09
C ALA A 389 -10.16 24.75 19.40
N THR A 390 -10.75 24.76 20.60
CA THR A 390 -11.70 25.84 21.04
C THR A 390 -11.03 26.88 21.90
N HIS A 391 -9.71 26.80 22.13
CA HIS A 391 -8.99 27.84 22.89
C HIS A 391 -8.99 29.17 22.10
N ASP A 392 -9.25 30.27 22.74
CA ASP A 392 -9.42 31.61 22.08
C ASP A 392 -8.16 32.06 21.34
N LYS A 393 -6.95 31.72 21.86
CA LYS A 393 -5.66 32.03 21.21
C LYS A 393 -5.22 30.97 20.17
N ALA A 394 -5.93 29.85 20.02
CA ALA A 394 -5.63 28.82 19.04
C ALA A 394 -5.88 29.30 17.61
N TYR A 395 -5.28 28.66 16.64
CA TYR A 395 -5.70 28.76 15.25
C TYR A 395 -7.08 28.11 15.08
N LYS A 396 -8.02 28.86 14.51
CA LYS A 396 -9.39 28.38 14.23
C LYS A 396 -9.43 27.38 13.09
N SER A 397 -8.50 27.52 12.13
CA SER A 397 -8.36 26.63 10.98
C SER A 397 -6.92 26.59 10.50
N GLU A 398 -6.58 25.57 9.72
CA GLU A 398 -5.31 25.49 9.00
C GLU A 398 -5.09 26.66 8.02
N LYS A 399 -6.17 27.28 7.52
CA LYS A 399 -6.08 28.44 6.61
C LYS A 399 -5.53 29.68 7.29
N GLU A 400 -5.85 29.91 8.57
CA GLU A 400 -5.22 31.00 9.32
C GLU A 400 -3.72 30.80 9.47
N PHE A 401 -3.29 29.58 9.76
CA PHE A 401 -1.86 29.25 9.86
C PHE A 401 -1.17 29.37 8.50
N GLU A 402 -1.81 28.91 7.43
CA GLU A 402 -1.31 29.08 6.05
C GLU A 402 -1.17 30.57 5.71
N ALA A 403 -2.16 31.41 6.06
CA ALA A 403 -2.12 32.86 5.81
C ALA A 403 -0.95 33.55 6.53
N ASP A 404 -0.63 33.13 7.77
CA ASP A 404 0.55 33.63 8.47
C ASP A 404 1.87 33.21 7.79
N LEU A 405 1.96 31.99 7.29
CA LEU A 405 3.13 31.54 6.53
C LEU A 405 3.25 32.25 5.17
N VAL A 406 2.13 32.54 4.51
CA VAL A 406 2.12 33.34 3.27
C VAL A 406 2.57 34.77 3.56
N LEU A 407 2.10 35.40 4.62
CA LEU A 407 2.57 36.72 5.05
C LEU A 407 4.09 36.75 5.31
N LEU A 408 4.60 35.73 6.00
CA LEU A 408 6.04 35.57 6.22
C LEU A 408 6.81 35.45 4.89
N ARG A 409 6.32 34.61 3.97
CA ARG A 409 6.89 34.43 2.63
C ARG A 409 6.95 35.72 1.85
N GLU A 410 5.83 36.47 1.80
CA GLU A 410 5.75 37.71 1.05
C GLU A 410 6.68 38.77 1.62
N SER A 411 6.74 38.90 2.95
CA SER A 411 7.68 39.81 3.60
C SER A 411 9.12 39.51 3.32
N LEU A 412 9.51 38.22 3.31
CA LEU A 412 10.86 37.79 2.96
C LEU A 412 11.18 38.07 1.49
N CYS A 413 10.29 37.74 0.55
CA CYS A 413 10.49 38.03 -0.89
C CYS A 413 10.64 39.55 -1.15
N ALA A 414 9.80 40.39 -0.52
CA ALA A 414 9.93 41.81 -0.66
C ALA A 414 11.26 42.40 -0.13
N ASN A 415 11.99 41.63 0.66
CA ASN A 415 13.25 42.03 1.30
C ASN A 415 14.43 41.09 0.87
N ARG A 416 14.45 40.61 -0.38
CA ARG A 416 15.53 39.81 -0.99
C ARG A 416 15.78 38.47 -0.30
N GLY A 417 14.72 37.87 0.28
CA GLY A 417 14.79 36.61 1.00
C GLY A 417 14.30 35.41 0.19
N GLU A 418 14.23 35.47 -1.14
CA GLU A 418 13.67 34.42 -2.01
C GLU A 418 14.33 33.06 -1.76
N ARG A 419 15.66 33.03 -1.59
CA ARG A 419 16.40 31.79 -1.30
C ARG A 419 15.98 31.14 0.03
N LEU A 420 15.67 31.96 1.03
CA LEU A 420 15.18 31.48 2.33
C LEU A 420 13.73 30.96 2.20
N VAL A 421 12.93 31.64 1.41
CA VAL A 421 11.56 31.21 1.11
C VAL A 421 11.57 29.85 0.42
N ASP A 422 12.36 29.66 -0.62
CA ASP A 422 12.41 28.40 -1.37
C ASP A 422 12.90 27.24 -0.51
N LEU A 423 13.90 27.46 0.33
CA LEU A 423 14.49 26.41 1.14
C LEU A 423 13.70 26.10 2.42
N LEU A 424 13.07 27.10 3.04
CA LEU A 424 12.55 26.99 4.40
C LEU A 424 11.02 27.13 4.48
N ILE A 425 10.42 28.05 3.74
CA ILE A 425 9.01 28.39 3.88
C ILE A 425 8.11 27.61 2.91
N ASN A 426 8.48 27.54 1.62
CA ASN A 426 7.70 26.81 0.62
C ASN A 426 7.53 25.31 0.96
N PRO A 427 8.55 24.60 1.45
CA PRO A 427 8.38 23.22 1.92
C PRO A 427 7.36 23.06 3.06
N LEU A 428 7.36 24.00 4.02
CA LEU A 428 6.39 24.00 5.11
C LEU A 428 4.98 24.34 4.63
N LEU A 429 4.83 25.33 3.75
CA LEU A 429 3.54 25.66 3.12
C LEU A 429 2.95 24.47 2.39
N ARG A 430 3.75 23.73 1.63
CA ARG A 430 3.29 22.48 0.96
C ARG A 430 2.77 21.44 1.95
N LYS A 431 3.43 21.30 3.11
CA LYS A 431 2.95 20.40 4.18
C LYS A 431 1.62 20.87 4.73
N VAL A 432 1.46 22.18 5.02
CA VAL A 432 0.21 22.74 5.55
C VAL A 432 -0.93 22.58 4.56
N GLN A 433 -0.71 22.84 3.27
CA GLN A 433 -1.69 22.68 2.21
C GLN A 433 -2.16 21.21 2.05
N THR A 434 -1.25 20.26 2.21
CA THR A 434 -1.56 18.83 2.04
C THR A 434 -2.20 18.21 3.29
N PHE A 435 -1.60 18.44 4.46
CA PHE A 435 -1.98 17.76 5.69
C PHE A 435 -2.97 18.53 6.56
N GLY A 436 -3.03 19.88 6.42
CA GLY A 436 -3.85 20.75 7.28
C GLY A 436 -3.56 20.50 8.77
N PHE A 437 -4.56 20.62 9.62
CA PHE A 437 -4.51 20.18 11.02
C PHE A 437 -5.08 18.77 11.24
N ARG A 438 -5.53 18.11 10.19
CA ARG A 438 -6.14 16.76 10.22
C ARG A 438 -5.15 15.63 9.97
N LEU A 439 -4.00 15.90 9.35
CA LEU A 439 -3.01 14.96 8.82
C LEU A 439 -3.54 14.18 7.60
N HIS A 440 -4.67 13.51 7.72
CA HIS A 440 -5.37 12.77 6.67
C HIS A 440 -6.89 12.83 6.90
N ALA A 441 -7.68 12.47 5.91
CA ALA A 441 -9.11 12.21 6.10
C ALA A 441 -9.32 10.78 6.59
N LEU A 442 -10.18 10.60 7.59
CA LEU A 442 -10.58 9.28 8.09
C LEU A 442 -11.90 8.88 7.41
N ASP A 443 -11.89 7.79 6.66
CA ASP A 443 -13.11 7.20 6.11
C ASP A 443 -13.78 6.31 7.15
N ILE A 444 -15.08 6.42 7.24
CA ILE A 444 -15.90 5.50 8.05
C ILE A 444 -16.46 4.44 7.12
N ARG A 445 -16.34 3.16 7.48
CA ARG A 445 -16.90 2.06 6.69
C ARG A 445 -17.76 1.14 7.54
N GLN A 446 -18.92 0.75 7.01
CA GLN A 446 -19.81 -0.24 7.62
C GLN A 446 -20.51 -1.07 6.55
N HIS A 447 -20.91 -2.29 6.91
CA HIS A 447 -21.64 -3.21 6.06
C HIS A 447 -23.13 -2.85 6.00
N VAL A 448 -23.72 -2.93 4.78
CA VAL A 448 -25.14 -2.61 4.53
C VAL A 448 -26.10 -3.28 5.53
N ARG A 449 -25.89 -4.55 5.85
CA ARG A 449 -26.72 -5.29 6.81
C ARG A 449 -26.85 -4.58 8.17
N ILE A 450 -25.83 -3.89 8.64
CA ILE A 450 -25.85 -3.18 9.93
C ILE A 450 -26.62 -1.86 9.80
N LEU A 451 -26.58 -1.23 8.62
CA LEU A 451 -27.38 -0.02 8.32
C LEU A 451 -28.87 -0.37 8.33
N ASP A 452 -29.26 -1.43 7.62
CA ASP A 452 -30.65 -1.91 7.55
C ASP A 452 -31.17 -2.33 8.92
N GLN A 453 -30.33 -3.04 9.68
CA GLN A 453 -30.66 -3.42 11.04
C GLN A 453 -30.93 -2.20 11.93
N ALA A 454 -30.11 -1.15 11.84
CA ALA A 454 -30.27 0.07 12.63
C ALA A 454 -31.54 0.84 12.25
N LEU A 455 -31.87 0.92 10.95
CA LEU A 455 -33.14 1.53 10.47
C LEU A 455 -34.35 0.74 10.97
N SER A 456 -34.30 -0.60 10.89
CA SER A 456 -35.36 -1.46 11.39
C SER A 456 -35.59 -1.31 12.90
N ASP A 457 -34.51 -1.23 13.69
CA ASP A 457 -34.57 -1.03 15.14
C ASP A 457 -35.18 0.33 15.48
N LEU A 458 -34.81 1.39 14.75
CA LEU A 458 -35.40 2.75 14.92
C LEU A 458 -36.88 2.78 14.57
N ALA A 459 -37.27 2.14 13.45
CA ALA A 459 -38.67 2.06 13.06
C ALA A 459 -39.51 1.31 14.11
N SER A 460 -38.97 0.22 14.66
CA SER A 460 -39.66 -0.58 15.71
C SER A 460 -39.78 0.18 17.03
N ALA A 461 -38.83 1.03 17.38
CA ALA A 461 -38.88 1.86 18.57
C ALA A 461 -39.95 2.96 18.49
N VAL A 462 -40.26 3.45 17.27
CA VAL A 462 -41.29 4.49 17.03
C VAL A 462 -42.71 3.91 17.04
N VAL A 463 -42.89 2.64 16.65
CA VAL A 463 -44.24 2.01 16.45
C VAL A 463 -44.89 1.50 17.74
N SER A 464 -44.25 1.60 18.91
CA SER A 464 -44.83 1.11 20.19
C SER A 464 -45.36 2.25 21.07
N PRO A 465 -46.45 3.01 20.68
CA PRO A 465 -46.98 4.12 21.48
C PRO A 465 -47.83 3.69 22.67
N GLY A 466 -47.88 2.41 23.04
CA GLY A 466 -48.85 1.93 24.07
C GLY A 466 -48.22 1.20 25.27
N THR A 467 -46.96 0.84 25.25
CA THR A 467 -46.32 0.02 26.30
C THR A 467 -45.32 0.77 27.20
N GLY A 468 -45.09 2.05 26.98
CA GLY A 468 -44.20 2.87 27.82
C GLY A 468 -42.71 2.49 27.84
N HIS A 469 -42.32 1.43 27.14
CA HIS A 469 -40.94 0.98 27.05
C HIS A 469 -40.58 0.81 25.58
N ALA A 470 -39.70 1.70 25.06
CA ALA A 470 -39.11 1.46 23.77
C ALA A 470 -38.25 0.19 23.83
N ALA A 471 -38.40 -0.70 22.84
CA ALA A 471 -37.56 -1.88 22.76
C ALA A 471 -36.07 -1.46 22.70
N PRO A 472 -35.17 -2.06 23.49
CA PRO A 472 -33.77 -1.69 23.46
C PRO A 472 -33.16 -1.96 22.09
N LEU A 473 -32.40 -0.99 21.55
CA LEU A 473 -31.67 -1.19 20.31
C LEU A 473 -30.68 -2.35 20.46
N ARG A 474 -30.51 -3.12 19.39
CA ARG A 474 -29.45 -4.13 19.34
C ARG A 474 -28.07 -3.46 19.49
N ALA A 475 -27.10 -4.13 20.08
CA ALA A 475 -25.78 -3.57 20.41
C ALA A 475 -25.08 -2.95 19.18
N GLN A 476 -25.15 -3.62 18.03
CA GLN A 476 -24.56 -3.11 16.79
C GLN A 476 -25.25 -1.84 16.26
N SER A 477 -26.56 -1.74 16.37
CA SER A 477 -27.33 -0.54 16.00
C SER A 477 -27.01 0.64 16.93
N ALA A 478 -26.93 0.36 18.24
CA ALA A 478 -26.55 1.38 19.23
C ALA A 478 -25.14 1.93 18.99
N GLU A 479 -24.16 1.06 18.67
CA GLU A 479 -22.80 1.45 18.36
C GLU A 479 -22.70 2.26 17.06
N LEU A 480 -23.46 1.88 16.03
CA LEU A 480 -23.52 2.64 14.78
C LEU A 480 -24.07 4.05 14.99
N LEU A 481 -25.16 4.21 15.76
CA LEU A 481 -25.72 5.51 16.11
C LEU A 481 -24.76 6.34 16.98
N ALA A 482 -24.04 5.70 17.91
CA ALA A 482 -22.99 6.35 18.68
C ALA A 482 -21.86 6.85 17.76
N THR A 483 -21.50 6.08 16.73
CA THR A 483 -20.52 6.48 15.72
C THR A 483 -20.98 7.73 14.97
N PHE A 484 -22.23 7.82 14.50
CA PHE A 484 -22.72 9.04 13.83
C PHE A 484 -22.72 10.25 14.78
N ARG A 485 -23.06 10.08 16.05
CA ARG A 485 -22.99 11.17 17.05
C ARG A 485 -21.55 11.63 17.27
N VAL A 486 -20.59 10.72 17.30
CA VAL A 486 -19.15 11.06 17.39
C VAL A 486 -18.69 11.79 16.13
N ILE A 487 -19.14 11.40 14.93
CA ILE A 487 -18.86 12.13 13.70
C ILE A 487 -19.35 13.58 13.82
N ALA A 488 -20.60 13.79 14.27
CA ALA A 488 -21.17 15.13 14.47
C ALA A 488 -20.36 15.96 15.49
N GLU A 489 -19.92 15.34 16.58
CA GLU A 489 -19.05 15.97 17.59
C GLU A 489 -17.71 16.40 16.99
N LEU A 490 -17.03 15.47 16.32
CA LEU A 490 -15.68 15.69 15.78
C LEU A 490 -15.65 16.74 14.66
N LYS A 491 -16.67 16.77 13.82
CA LYS A 491 -16.80 17.81 12.76
C LYS A 491 -16.96 19.22 13.35
N ARG A 492 -17.56 19.34 14.54
CA ARG A 492 -17.72 20.64 15.25
C ARG A 492 -16.48 21.03 16.05
N THR A 493 -15.77 20.06 16.64
CA THR A 493 -14.69 20.31 17.60
C THR A 493 -13.29 20.22 17.00
N GLN A 494 -13.18 19.68 15.80
CA GLN A 494 -11.91 19.55 15.07
C GLN A 494 -12.04 20.13 13.66
N SER A 495 -11.31 19.60 12.67
CA SER A 495 -11.49 20.01 11.28
C SER A 495 -12.70 19.31 10.67
N PRO A 496 -13.68 20.02 10.09
CA PRO A 496 -14.81 19.40 9.39
C PRO A 496 -14.35 18.57 8.18
N GLN A 497 -13.13 18.79 7.70
CA GLN A 497 -12.49 18.04 6.62
C GLN A 497 -11.94 16.68 7.07
N ALA A 498 -11.92 16.38 8.38
CA ALA A 498 -11.31 15.14 8.88
C ALA A 498 -12.13 13.87 8.58
N ILE A 499 -13.47 14.01 8.48
CA ILE A 499 -14.37 12.91 8.07
C ILE A 499 -15.28 13.44 6.96
N ARG A 500 -15.08 12.91 5.74
CA ARG A 500 -15.78 13.39 4.53
C ARG A 500 -16.65 12.30 3.88
N GLN A 501 -16.29 11.04 4.05
CA GLN A 501 -16.90 9.89 3.38
C GLN A 501 -17.38 8.84 4.38
N PHE A 502 -18.50 8.19 4.02
CA PHE A 502 -18.99 6.99 4.66
C PHE A 502 -19.10 5.87 3.61
N ILE A 503 -18.24 4.86 3.71
CA ILE A 503 -18.16 3.75 2.78
C ILE A 503 -19.18 2.67 3.16
N ILE A 504 -19.95 2.20 2.20
CA ILE A 504 -20.99 1.21 2.39
C ILE A 504 -20.55 -0.10 1.74
N SER A 505 -20.13 -1.08 2.55
CA SER A 505 -19.72 -2.40 2.03
C SER A 505 -20.95 -3.21 1.59
N ASN A 506 -20.75 -3.96 0.50
CA ASN A 506 -21.77 -4.84 -0.10
C ASN A 506 -23.02 -4.06 -0.58
N THR A 507 -22.82 -2.92 -1.21
CA THR A 507 -23.90 -2.13 -1.81
C THR A 507 -24.50 -2.88 -3.01
N GLN A 508 -25.83 -2.99 -3.07
CA GLN A 508 -26.57 -3.64 -4.15
C GLN A 508 -27.68 -2.76 -4.73
N SER A 509 -28.15 -1.76 -3.98
CA SER A 509 -29.27 -0.89 -4.37
C SER A 509 -29.04 0.56 -3.96
N GLU A 510 -29.84 1.46 -4.51
CA GLU A 510 -29.88 2.87 -4.09
C GLU A 510 -30.37 3.05 -2.66
N GLU A 511 -31.25 2.16 -2.16
CA GLU A 511 -31.75 2.19 -0.77
C GLU A 511 -30.63 1.97 0.25
N ASP A 512 -29.63 1.13 -0.07
CA ASP A 512 -28.47 0.93 0.78
C ASP A 512 -27.70 2.24 1.02
N ILE A 513 -27.68 3.11 0.00
CA ILE A 513 -27.00 4.40 0.05
C ILE A 513 -27.85 5.42 0.83
N LEU A 514 -29.17 5.45 0.59
CA LEU A 514 -30.12 6.31 1.29
C LEU A 514 -30.23 5.96 2.77
N ALA A 515 -29.96 4.72 3.16
CA ALA A 515 -29.89 4.30 4.56
C ALA A 515 -28.89 5.14 5.37
N VAL A 516 -27.71 5.43 4.82
CA VAL A 516 -26.71 6.30 5.47
C VAL A 516 -27.22 7.72 5.60
N VAL A 517 -27.90 8.26 4.58
CA VAL A 517 -28.48 9.61 4.62
C VAL A 517 -29.48 9.74 5.76
N ARG A 518 -30.39 8.77 5.90
CA ARG A 518 -31.42 8.74 6.94
C ARG A 518 -30.83 8.58 8.34
N LEU A 519 -29.88 7.66 8.52
CA LEU A 519 -29.21 7.44 9.83
C LEU A 519 -28.37 8.65 10.26
N ALA A 520 -27.65 9.29 9.33
CA ALA A 520 -26.89 10.50 9.59
C ALA A 520 -27.79 11.66 10.03
N SER A 521 -28.92 11.85 9.34
CA SER A 521 -29.91 12.90 9.65
C SER A 521 -30.47 12.73 11.07
N VAL A 522 -30.92 11.53 11.44
CA VAL A 522 -31.43 11.22 12.78
C VAL A 522 -30.38 11.44 13.86
N SER A 523 -29.10 11.27 13.53
CA SER A 523 -27.98 11.39 14.47
C SER A 523 -27.36 12.80 14.51
N GLY A 524 -27.90 13.76 13.76
CA GLY A 524 -27.45 15.16 13.74
C GLY A 524 -26.16 15.39 12.95
N VAL A 525 -25.84 14.50 11.99
CA VAL A 525 -24.72 14.70 11.05
C VAL A 525 -25.22 15.39 9.79
N SER A 526 -24.60 16.49 9.39
CA SER A 526 -24.87 17.11 8.10
C SER A 526 -24.33 16.24 6.98
N VAL A 527 -25.21 15.72 6.13
CA VAL A 527 -24.82 14.98 4.92
C VAL A 527 -24.49 15.95 3.80
N ALA A 528 -25.28 17.00 3.62
CA ALA A 528 -25.02 18.04 2.67
C ALA A 528 -23.79 18.89 3.04
N ARG A 529 -23.10 19.40 2.04
CA ARG A 529 -22.06 20.41 2.21
C ARG A 529 -22.68 21.72 2.75
N ASN A 530 -22.02 22.31 3.76
CA ASN A 530 -22.43 23.60 4.31
C ASN A 530 -21.18 24.44 4.65
N GLY A 531 -20.94 25.52 3.88
CA GLY A 531 -19.76 26.35 4.06
C GLY A 531 -18.45 25.55 3.88
N GLU A 532 -17.62 25.53 4.92
CA GLU A 532 -16.36 24.79 4.95
C GLU A 532 -16.53 23.30 5.28
N ASP A 533 -17.68 22.91 5.82
CA ASP A 533 -18.00 21.51 6.04
C ASP A 533 -18.37 20.82 4.71
N PRO A 534 -17.56 19.82 4.24
CA PRO A 534 -17.86 19.11 3.01
C PRO A 534 -19.12 18.22 3.10
N GLY A 535 -19.73 18.10 4.29
CA GLY A 535 -20.77 17.13 4.57
C GLY A 535 -20.20 15.74 4.83
N LEU A 536 -21.07 14.73 4.77
CA LEU A 536 -20.71 13.32 4.87
C LEU A 536 -21.24 12.57 3.64
N MET A 537 -20.40 12.41 2.62
CA MET A 537 -20.79 11.75 1.36
C MET A 537 -20.91 10.24 1.56
N PRO A 538 -22.06 9.63 1.28
CA PRO A 538 -22.18 8.19 1.17
C PRO A 538 -21.41 7.69 -0.07
N VAL A 539 -20.58 6.67 0.11
CA VAL A 539 -19.75 6.07 -0.95
C VAL A 539 -20.11 4.59 -1.06
N PRO A 540 -20.86 4.19 -2.08
CA PRO A 540 -21.16 2.79 -2.31
C PRO A 540 -19.91 2.02 -2.71
N LEU A 541 -19.73 0.81 -2.16
CA LEU A 541 -18.70 -0.14 -2.54
C LEU A 541 -19.36 -1.32 -3.25
N PHE A 542 -19.08 -1.44 -4.56
CA PHE A 542 -19.49 -2.57 -5.38
C PHE A 542 -18.36 -3.60 -5.41
N GLU A 543 -18.58 -4.77 -4.80
CA GLU A 543 -17.49 -5.72 -4.51
C GLU A 543 -17.76 -7.17 -4.97
N SER A 544 -18.98 -7.55 -5.34
CA SER A 544 -19.26 -8.81 -6.04
C SER A 544 -19.32 -8.60 -7.56
N ILE A 545 -19.21 -9.68 -8.34
CA ILE A 545 -19.31 -9.62 -9.80
C ILE A 545 -20.66 -9.03 -10.23
N ASP A 546 -21.75 -9.47 -9.59
CA ASP A 546 -23.09 -8.98 -9.91
C ASP A 546 -23.29 -7.53 -9.49
N ALA A 547 -22.75 -7.11 -8.34
CA ALA A 547 -22.77 -5.71 -7.91
C ALA A 547 -22.01 -4.80 -8.88
N LEU A 548 -20.84 -5.23 -9.37
CA LEU A 548 -20.08 -4.49 -10.39
C LEU A 548 -20.89 -4.30 -11.68
N ARG A 549 -21.54 -5.35 -12.17
CA ARG A 549 -22.41 -5.31 -13.34
C ARG A 549 -23.64 -4.38 -13.16
N ALA A 550 -24.21 -4.35 -11.96
CA ALA A 550 -25.35 -3.50 -11.65
C ALA A 550 -25.00 -2.05 -11.30
N SER A 551 -23.72 -1.74 -11.03
CA SER A 551 -23.25 -0.49 -10.43
C SER A 551 -23.73 0.77 -11.16
N SER A 552 -23.63 0.83 -12.48
CA SER A 552 -24.05 1.98 -13.27
C SER A 552 -25.58 2.20 -13.22
N ALA A 553 -26.38 1.14 -13.22
CA ALA A 553 -27.83 1.22 -13.10
C ALA A 553 -28.28 1.70 -11.72
N VAL A 554 -27.64 1.21 -10.64
CA VAL A 554 -27.90 1.66 -9.26
C VAL A 554 -27.58 3.16 -9.15
N MET A 555 -26.44 3.60 -9.64
CA MET A 555 -26.05 5.00 -9.56
C MET A 555 -26.95 5.92 -10.42
N LYS A 556 -27.38 5.50 -11.60
CA LYS A 556 -28.36 6.25 -12.40
C LYS A 556 -29.67 6.49 -11.64
N ARG A 557 -30.22 5.46 -10.98
CA ARG A 557 -31.45 5.58 -10.16
C ARG A 557 -31.21 6.50 -8.97
N LEU A 558 -30.09 6.35 -8.25
CA LEU A 558 -29.76 7.21 -7.12
C LEU A 558 -29.65 8.68 -7.54
N TRP A 559 -28.90 9.00 -8.60
CA TRP A 559 -28.72 10.36 -9.08
C TRP A 559 -30.02 11.00 -9.64
N ALA A 560 -30.98 10.19 -10.07
CA ALA A 560 -32.31 10.67 -10.49
C ALA A 560 -33.27 10.83 -9.29
N SER A 561 -32.98 10.30 -8.13
CA SER A 561 -33.82 10.31 -6.95
C SER A 561 -34.03 11.74 -6.41
N ALA A 562 -35.28 12.11 -6.13
CA ALA A 562 -35.63 13.43 -5.55
C ALA A 562 -35.02 13.63 -4.14
N GLU A 563 -34.82 12.56 -3.37
CA GLU A 563 -34.19 12.60 -2.06
C GLU A 563 -32.69 12.91 -2.16
N TYR A 564 -32.02 12.45 -3.20
CA TYR A 564 -30.57 12.56 -3.34
C TYR A 564 -30.11 13.81 -4.14
N GLN A 565 -30.93 14.35 -5.02
CA GLN A 565 -30.58 15.51 -5.87
C GLN A 565 -30.09 16.75 -5.08
N PRO A 566 -30.73 17.16 -3.96
CA PRO A 566 -30.27 18.30 -3.18
C PRO A 566 -28.86 18.07 -2.59
N LEU A 567 -28.56 16.83 -2.16
CA LEU A 567 -27.24 16.44 -1.64
C LEU A 567 -26.18 16.51 -2.73
N LEU A 568 -26.47 15.94 -3.89
CA LEU A 568 -25.58 15.95 -5.05
C LEU A 568 -25.26 17.39 -5.50
N GLN A 569 -26.25 18.29 -5.50
CA GLN A 569 -26.06 19.71 -5.79
C GLN A 569 -25.15 20.37 -4.75
N SER A 570 -25.33 20.08 -3.46
CA SER A 570 -24.51 20.65 -2.39
C SER A 570 -23.01 20.32 -2.56
N TRP A 571 -22.69 19.17 -3.13
CA TRP A 571 -21.32 18.73 -3.46
C TRP A 571 -20.84 19.20 -4.84
N ALA A 572 -21.48 20.18 -5.45
CA ALA A 572 -21.20 20.65 -6.81
C ALA A 572 -21.23 19.49 -7.83
N ARG A 573 -22.21 18.60 -7.67
CA ARG A 573 -22.43 17.37 -8.47
C ARG A 573 -21.27 16.38 -8.47
N LYS A 574 -20.42 16.39 -7.44
CA LYS A 574 -19.39 15.38 -7.25
C LYS A 574 -19.96 14.17 -6.53
N GLN A 575 -19.58 12.99 -7.00
CA GLN A 575 -19.89 11.70 -6.35
C GLN A 575 -18.67 10.80 -6.38
N GLU A 576 -18.45 10.10 -5.26
CA GLU A 576 -17.44 9.03 -5.18
C GLU A 576 -18.12 7.67 -5.19
N VAL A 577 -17.53 6.72 -5.92
CA VAL A 577 -17.94 5.32 -5.98
C VAL A 577 -16.71 4.45 -5.78
N MET A 578 -16.80 3.46 -4.91
CA MET A 578 -15.70 2.53 -4.64
C MET A 578 -15.93 1.21 -5.36
N LEU A 579 -14.84 0.67 -5.94
CA LEU A 579 -14.81 -0.62 -6.63
C LEU A 579 -13.98 -1.61 -5.81
N GLY A 580 -14.55 -2.79 -5.54
CA GLY A 580 -13.93 -3.83 -4.74
C GLY A 580 -13.19 -4.85 -5.60
N TYR A 581 -11.88 -4.98 -5.39
CA TYR A 581 -10.99 -5.85 -6.15
C TYR A 581 -10.85 -7.24 -5.51
N SER A 582 -10.65 -7.29 -4.20
CA SER A 582 -10.36 -8.53 -3.50
C SER A 582 -11.57 -9.47 -3.43
N ASP A 583 -12.75 -8.93 -3.12
CA ASP A 583 -13.96 -9.73 -2.99
C ASP A 583 -14.49 -10.14 -4.37
N SER A 584 -14.41 -9.27 -5.40
CA SER A 584 -14.75 -9.66 -6.77
C SER A 584 -13.81 -10.73 -7.34
N ASN A 585 -12.52 -10.69 -6.97
CA ASN A 585 -11.59 -11.76 -7.36
C ASN A 585 -11.89 -13.09 -6.66
N LYS A 586 -12.26 -13.05 -5.38
CA LYS A 586 -12.72 -14.23 -4.64
C LYS A 586 -14.01 -14.81 -5.23
N ASP A 587 -14.93 -13.96 -5.71
CA ASP A 587 -16.22 -14.33 -6.29
C ASP A 587 -16.11 -14.91 -7.71
N GLY A 588 -15.34 -14.26 -8.58
CA GLY A 588 -15.31 -14.57 -10.02
C GLY A 588 -13.96 -15.00 -10.62
N GLY A 589 -12.89 -15.03 -9.81
CA GLY A 589 -11.52 -15.28 -10.28
C GLY A 589 -10.87 -14.07 -10.94
N MET A 590 -9.55 -14.15 -11.12
CA MET A 590 -8.70 -13.02 -11.55
C MET A 590 -9.09 -12.45 -12.91
N PHE A 591 -9.37 -13.30 -13.90
CA PHE A 591 -9.71 -12.85 -15.24
C PHE A 591 -11.00 -12.04 -15.24
N THR A 592 -12.06 -12.62 -14.70
CA THR A 592 -13.40 -12.01 -14.65
C THR A 592 -13.42 -10.75 -13.81
N SER A 593 -12.86 -10.80 -12.60
CA SER A 593 -12.78 -9.62 -11.73
C SER A 593 -12.09 -8.43 -12.43
N THR A 594 -10.95 -8.67 -13.09
CA THR A 594 -10.24 -7.59 -13.81
C THR A 594 -11.07 -7.01 -14.93
N TRP A 595 -11.77 -7.85 -15.70
CA TRP A 595 -12.60 -7.41 -16.81
C TRP A 595 -13.88 -6.68 -16.36
N GLU A 596 -14.59 -7.21 -15.36
CA GLU A 596 -15.79 -6.57 -14.83
C GLU A 596 -15.49 -5.23 -14.15
N LEU A 597 -14.34 -5.11 -13.48
CA LEU A 597 -13.86 -3.84 -12.95
C LEU A 597 -13.58 -2.81 -14.05
N HIS A 598 -12.99 -3.24 -15.18
CA HIS A 598 -12.75 -2.36 -16.33
C HIS A 598 -14.06 -1.87 -16.95
N LYS A 599 -15.04 -2.77 -17.14
CA LYS A 599 -16.38 -2.41 -17.64
C LYS A 599 -17.10 -1.48 -16.67
N ALA A 600 -17.11 -1.82 -15.38
CA ALA A 600 -17.79 -1.00 -14.36
C ALA A 600 -17.22 0.44 -14.31
N GLN A 601 -15.91 0.61 -14.47
CA GLN A 601 -15.29 1.93 -14.58
C GLN A 601 -15.88 2.71 -15.77
N HIS A 602 -15.89 2.10 -16.95
CA HIS A 602 -16.42 2.71 -18.17
C HIS A 602 -17.90 3.05 -18.04
N ASP A 603 -18.72 2.10 -17.62
CA ASP A 603 -20.18 2.24 -17.52
C ASP A 603 -20.59 3.28 -16.49
N LEU A 604 -19.86 3.37 -15.35
CA LEU A 604 -20.06 4.39 -14.35
C LEU A 604 -19.72 5.80 -14.86
N HIS A 605 -18.65 5.94 -15.65
CA HIS A 605 -18.32 7.24 -16.25
C HIS A 605 -19.33 7.65 -17.33
N LEU A 606 -19.84 6.70 -18.12
CA LEU A 606 -20.95 6.96 -19.06
C LEU A 606 -22.19 7.41 -18.28
N ALA A 607 -22.58 6.69 -17.24
CA ALA A 607 -23.71 7.05 -16.40
C ALA A 607 -23.55 8.43 -15.74
N ALA A 608 -22.34 8.77 -15.33
CA ALA A 608 -22.02 10.06 -14.72
C ALA A 608 -22.12 11.21 -15.73
N ARG A 609 -21.64 11.00 -16.97
CA ARG A 609 -21.82 11.97 -18.07
C ARG A 609 -23.29 12.21 -18.38
N ASP A 610 -24.10 11.14 -18.53
CA ASP A 610 -25.55 11.24 -18.76
C ASP A 610 -26.26 12.00 -17.65
N GLY A 611 -25.85 11.77 -16.39
CA GLY A 611 -26.40 12.42 -15.20
C GLY A 611 -25.78 13.78 -14.88
N ASN A 612 -24.84 14.30 -15.68
CA ASN A 612 -24.06 15.51 -15.38
C ASN A 612 -23.42 15.45 -13.97
N VAL A 613 -22.76 14.34 -13.64
CA VAL A 613 -22.08 14.10 -12.35
C VAL A 613 -20.57 14.03 -12.56
N GLN A 614 -19.82 14.67 -11.68
CA GLN A 614 -18.37 14.55 -11.62
C GLN A 614 -18.02 13.32 -10.79
N LEU A 615 -17.72 12.21 -11.46
CA LEU A 615 -17.41 10.96 -10.81
C LEU A 615 -15.94 10.90 -10.38
N ARG A 616 -15.71 10.49 -9.13
CA ARG A 616 -14.41 10.06 -8.63
C ARG A 616 -14.47 8.58 -8.28
N LEU A 617 -13.54 7.81 -8.82
CA LEU A 617 -13.44 6.39 -8.47
C LEU A 617 -12.46 6.18 -7.32
N PHE A 618 -12.87 5.32 -6.40
CA PHE A 618 -12.03 4.83 -5.31
C PHE A 618 -11.72 3.35 -5.58
N HIS A 619 -10.45 3.07 -5.86
CA HIS A 619 -9.96 1.74 -6.20
C HIS A 619 -9.57 0.98 -4.94
N GLY A 620 -10.38 0.02 -4.52
CA GLY A 620 -10.14 -0.88 -3.40
C GLY A 620 -9.11 -1.97 -3.73
N ARG A 621 -7.94 -1.59 -4.28
CA ARG A 621 -6.91 -2.54 -4.69
C ARG A 621 -6.23 -3.18 -3.48
N GLY A 622 -5.97 -4.49 -3.59
CA GLY A 622 -5.11 -5.21 -2.66
C GLY A 622 -3.62 -4.99 -2.93
N GLY A 623 -2.77 -5.45 -2.02
CA GLY A 623 -1.32 -5.39 -2.20
C GLY A 623 -0.79 -6.44 -3.16
N THR A 624 -1.40 -7.62 -3.19
CA THR A 624 -0.98 -8.75 -4.01
C THR A 624 -1.84 -8.91 -5.26
N VAL A 625 -1.31 -9.63 -6.26
CA VAL A 625 -2.04 -9.89 -7.51
C VAL A 625 -3.36 -10.60 -7.24
N GLY A 626 -3.39 -11.63 -6.38
CA GLY A 626 -4.61 -12.36 -6.02
C GLY A 626 -5.68 -11.52 -5.32
N ARG A 627 -5.38 -10.25 -5.01
CA ARG A 627 -6.30 -9.26 -4.45
C ARG A 627 -6.46 -8.04 -5.36
N GLY A 628 -6.17 -8.20 -6.67
CA GLY A 628 -6.22 -7.12 -7.65
C GLY A 628 -5.10 -6.09 -7.53
N GLY A 629 -4.00 -6.44 -6.82
CA GLY A 629 -2.79 -5.65 -6.73
C GLY A 629 -1.95 -5.69 -8.01
N GLY A 630 -0.68 -5.34 -7.88
CA GLY A 630 0.28 -5.29 -8.98
C GLY A 630 0.78 -3.86 -9.25
N PRO A 631 1.56 -3.64 -10.32
CA PRO A 631 2.16 -2.34 -10.61
C PRO A 631 1.12 -1.22 -10.76
N THR A 632 1.16 -0.23 -9.86
CA THR A 632 0.16 0.86 -9.81
C THR A 632 0.17 1.72 -11.08
N HIS A 633 1.35 2.03 -11.60
CA HIS A 633 1.50 2.78 -12.86
C HIS A 633 0.78 2.08 -14.02
N ALA A 634 1.03 0.79 -14.23
CA ALA A 634 0.40 0.02 -15.30
C ALA A 634 -1.12 -0.07 -15.14
N ALA A 635 -1.61 -0.13 -13.91
CA ALA A 635 -3.04 -0.17 -13.62
C ALA A 635 -3.74 1.18 -13.91
N ILE A 636 -3.08 2.31 -13.65
CA ILE A 636 -3.60 3.63 -14.01
C ILE A 636 -3.64 3.79 -15.52
N LEU A 637 -2.58 3.39 -16.24
CA LEU A 637 -2.55 3.43 -17.70
C LEU A 637 -3.55 2.48 -18.39
N ALA A 638 -4.00 1.43 -17.68
CA ALA A 638 -4.98 0.47 -18.20
C ALA A 638 -6.44 0.88 -17.95
N GLN A 639 -6.70 2.07 -17.40
CA GLN A 639 -8.05 2.58 -17.26
C GLN A 639 -8.71 2.85 -18.63
N PRO A 640 -10.05 2.82 -18.71
CA PRO A 640 -10.75 3.13 -19.96
C PRO A 640 -10.34 4.51 -20.50
N PRO A 641 -9.96 4.60 -21.78
CA PRO A 641 -9.51 5.86 -22.38
C PRO A 641 -10.59 6.93 -22.35
N GLY A 642 -10.21 8.15 -21.94
CA GLY A 642 -11.11 9.32 -21.97
C GLY A 642 -12.09 9.42 -20.79
N ASP A 643 -12.08 8.45 -19.86
CA ASP A 643 -12.97 8.43 -18.71
C ASP A 643 -12.32 8.99 -17.43
N PHE A 644 -11.00 9.11 -17.40
CA PHE A 644 -10.28 9.55 -16.23
C PHE A 644 -10.44 11.04 -15.94
N SER A 645 -10.93 11.40 -14.75
CA SER A 645 -11.18 12.79 -14.33
C SER A 645 -9.95 13.53 -13.79
N GLY A 646 -8.86 12.84 -13.53
CA GLY A 646 -7.67 13.36 -12.82
C GLY A 646 -7.67 13.05 -11.32
N GLU A 647 -8.80 12.79 -10.71
CA GLU A 647 -8.90 12.45 -9.30
C GLU A 647 -8.91 10.92 -9.12
N ILE A 648 -8.01 10.40 -8.31
CA ILE A 648 -7.96 8.97 -8.00
C ILE A 648 -7.76 8.75 -6.50
N ARG A 649 -8.57 7.88 -5.92
CA ARG A 649 -8.34 7.33 -4.59
C ARG A 649 -7.99 5.86 -4.70
N ILE A 650 -7.00 5.43 -3.94
CA ILE A 650 -6.51 4.06 -4.00
C ILE A 650 -6.16 3.57 -2.60
N THR A 651 -6.61 2.37 -2.24
CA THR A 651 -6.19 1.76 -0.98
C THR A 651 -4.73 1.36 -1.06
N GLU A 652 -3.97 1.75 -0.02
CA GLU A 652 -2.63 1.24 0.26
C GLU A 652 -2.74 0.36 1.50
N GLN A 653 -2.71 -0.94 1.26
CA GLN A 653 -2.91 -1.91 2.32
C GLN A 653 -1.63 -2.12 3.11
N GLY A 654 -1.76 -2.53 4.39
CA GLY A 654 -0.63 -2.66 5.30
C GLY A 654 0.56 -3.42 4.73
N GLU A 655 0.31 -4.50 3.96
CA GLU A 655 1.38 -5.27 3.32
C GLU A 655 2.24 -4.46 2.34
N VAL A 656 1.69 -3.42 1.73
CA VAL A 656 2.45 -2.58 0.78
C VAL A 656 3.01 -1.31 1.42
N LEU A 657 2.48 -0.89 2.58
CA LEU A 657 2.97 0.32 3.25
C LEU A 657 4.45 0.22 3.58
N THR A 658 4.89 -0.92 4.11
CA THR A 658 6.28 -1.14 4.48
C THR A 658 7.23 -1.03 3.29
N TRP A 659 6.92 -1.58 2.12
CA TRP A 659 7.84 -1.52 0.99
C TRP A 659 7.66 -0.29 0.10
N LYS A 660 6.50 0.39 0.13
CA LYS A 660 6.28 1.65 -0.59
C LYS A 660 6.72 2.88 0.20
N TYR A 661 6.49 2.88 1.52
CA TYR A 661 6.60 4.06 2.37
C TYR A 661 7.53 3.88 3.57
N SER A 662 8.43 2.90 3.56
CA SER A 662 9.42 2.72 4.64
C SER A 662 10.60 3.70 4.57
N ASP A 663 10.78 4.36 3.43
CA ASP A 663 11.92 5.22 3.14
C ASP A 663 11.50 6.40 2.26
N PRO A 664 12.03 7.64 2.49
CA PRO A 664 11.64 8.81 1.72
C PRO A 664 11.86 8.70 0.21
N VAL A 665 12.95 8.05 -0.23
CA VAL A 665 13.24 7.89 -1.66
C VAL A 665 12.28 6.92 -2.34
N LEU A 666 11.90 5.84 -1.63
CA LEU A 666 10.89 4.90 -2.14
C LEU A 666 9.50 5.54 -2.17
N ALA A 667 9.13 6.27 -1.13
CA ALA A 667 7.86 6.96 -1.06
C ALA A 667 7.74 8.02 -2.17
N GLU A 668 8.79 8.82 -2.38
CA GLU A 668 8.89 9.77 -3.48
C GLU A 668 8.66 9.07 -4.83
N TRP A 669 9.37 7.96 -5.09
CA TRP A 669 9.21 7.19 -6.32
C TRP A 669 7.78 6.66 -6.52
N ASN A 670 7.18 6.07 -5.49
CA ASN A 670 5.84 5.51 -5.60
C ASN A 670 4.76 6.59 -5.83
N LEU A 671 4.90 7.77 -5.22
CA LEU A 671 4.02 8.90 -5.45
C LEU A 671 4.25 9.54 -6.82
N GLU A 672 5.51 9.67 -7.24
CA GLU A 672 5.91 10.18 -8.55
C GLU A 672 5.25 9.37 -9.68
N ILE A 673 5.40 8.03 -9.66
CA ILE A 673 4.85 7.18 -10.73
C ILE A 673 3.31 7.22 -10.79
N MET A 674 2.63 7.45 -9.68
CA MET A 674 1.17 7.61 -9.67
C MET A 674 0.76 8.93 -10.32
N ILE A 675 1.39 10.03 -9.96
CA ILE A 675 1.09 11.35 -10.52
C ILE A 675 1.45 11.38 -12.00
N ALA A 676 2.62 10.84 -12.37
CA ALA A 676 3.07 10.77 -13.76
C ALA A 676 2.11 9.94 -14.63
N ALA A 677 1.62 8.81 -14.14
CA ALA A 677 0.62 8.01 -14.85
C ALA A 677 -0.71 8.76 -15.01
N CYS A 678 -1.17 9.46 -13.97
CA CYS A 678 -2.37 10.31 -14.06
C CYS A 678 -2.20 11.41 -15.11
N LEU A 679 -1.04 12.06 -15.15
CA LEU A 679 -0.74 13.08 -16.14
C LEU A 679 -0.75 12.51 -17.56
N GLU A 680 -0.11 11.37 -17.78
CA GLU A 680 -0.04 10.71 -19.08
C GLU A 680 -1.45 10.35 -19.61
N VAL A 681 -2.30 9.75 -18.76
CA VAL A 681 -3.68 9.38 -19.14
C VAL A 681 -4.54 10.60 -19.44
N LEU A 682 -4.36 11.71 -18.71
CA LEU A 682 -5.16 12.93 -18.93
C LEU A 682 -4.84 13.64 -20.23
N VAL A 683 -3.55 13.76 -20.57
CA VAL A 683 -3.13 14.60 -21.72
C VAL A 683 -2.87 13.82 -22.98
N ASN A 684 -2.60 12.52 -22.88
CA ASN A 684 -2.33 11.64 -24.02
C ASN A 684 -3.02 10.28 -23.84
N PRO A 685 -4.36 10.23 -23.73
CA PRO A 685 -5.08 8.98 -23.58
C PRO A 685 -4.83 8.07 -24.79
N ALA A 686 -4.63 6.78 -24.51
CA ALA A 686 -4.47 5.78 -25.56
C ALA A 686 -5.69 5.78 -26.48
N GLN A 687 -5.48 6.02 -27.78
CA GLN A 687 -6.54 5.95 -28.77
C GLN A 687 -6.48 4.61 -29.50
N LEU A 688 -7.58 3.87 -29.42
CA LEU A 688 -7.76 2.65 -30.19
C LEU A 688 -8.75 2.92 -31.34
N ALA A 689 -8.45 2.36 -32.50
CA ALA A 689 -9.43 2.38 -33.60
C ALA A 689 -10.72 1.67 -33.12
N PRO A 690 -11.91 2.24 -33.36
CA PRO A 690 -13.17 1.71 -32.85
C PRO A 690 -13.42 0.24 -33.16
N ASP A 691 -13.17 -0.20 -34.40
CA ASP A 691 -13.34 -1.59 -34.81
C ASP A 691 -12.40 -2.55 -34.07
N LEU A 692 -11.18 -2.09 -33.80
CA LEU A 692 -10.19 -2.85 -33.06
C LEU A 692 -10.56 -2.95 -31.55
N ALA A 693 -11.02 -1.85 -30.99
CA ALA A 693 -11.51 -1.80 -29.61
C ALA A 693 -12.69 -2.76 -29.42
N GLN A 694 -13.67 -2.74 -30.34
CA GLN A 694 -14.82 -3.64 -30.28
C GLN A 694 -14.39 -5.11 -30.35
N ARG A 695 -13.53 -5.49 -31.30
CA ARG A 695 -13.02 -6.86 -31.41
C ARG A 695 -12.32 -7.34 -30.16
N TRP A 696 -11.53 -6.47 -29.53
CA TRP A 696 -10.81 -6.81 -28.29
C TRP A 696 -11.76 -6.92 -27.11
N HIS A 697 -12.76 -6.05 -27.00
CA HIS A 697 -13.80 -6.13 -25.98
C HIS A 697 -14.63 -7.41 -26.11
N GLU A 698 -15.05 -7.79 -27.30
CA GLU A 698 -15.77 -9.05 -27.56
C GLU A 698 -14.92 -10.27 -27.19
N ALA A 699 -13.61 -10.23 -27.47
CA ALA A 699 -12.69 -11.29 -27.08
C ALA A 699 -12.57 -11.40 -25.53
N MET A 700 -12.40 -10.26 -24.83
CA MET A 700 -12.35 -10.23 -23.38
C MET A 700 -13.65 -10.73 -22.75
N GLU A 701 -14.79 -10.32 -23.29
CA GLU A 701 -16.10 -10.73 -22.75
C GLU A 701 -16.29 -12.25 -22.87
N ARG A 702 -15.97 -12.84 -24.02
CA ARG A 702 -16.03 -14.31 -24.20
C ARG A 702 -15.09 -15.06 -23.28
N MET A 703 -13.86 -14.57 -23.12
CA MET A 703 -12.90 -15.18 -22.20
C MET A 703 -13.34 -15.05 -20.76
N SER A 704 -13.86 -13.88 -20.36
CA SER A 704 -14.35 -13.61 -19.01
C SER A 704 -15.52 -14.52 -18.63
N GLN A 705 -16.51 -14.70 -19.55
CA GLN A 705 -17.64 -15.62 -19.31
C GLN A 705 -17.15 -17.06 -19.14
N GLY A 706 -16.20 -17.51 -19.94
CA GLY A 706 -15.61 -18.84 -19.82
C GLY A 706 -14.81 -19.03 -18.53
N ALA A 707 -14.03 -18.01 -18.15
CA ALA A 707 -13.27 -18.00 -16.89
C ALA A 707 -14.20 -18.02 -15.67
N PHE A 708 -15.26 -17.21 -15.69
CA PHE A 708 -16.22 -17.14 -14.60
C PHE A 708 -16.92 -18.47 -14.34
N ALA A 709 -17.50 -19.06 -15.39
CA ALA A 709 -18.18 -20.36 -15.27
C ALA A 709 -17.23 -21.44 -14.72
N PHE A 710 -16.00 -21.52 -15.25
CA PHE A 710 -14.99 -22.48 -14.82
C PHE A 710 -14.54 -22.26 -13.38
N TYR A 711 -14.31 -21.00 -12.98
CA TYR A 711 -13.91 -20.65 -11.62
C TYR A 711 -15.04 -20.95 -10.62
N ARG A 712 -16.29 -20.60 -10.94
CA ARG A 712 -17.45 -20.91 -10.07
C ARG A 712 -17.58 -22.41 -9.85
N GLU A 713 -17.62 -23.19 -10.92
CA GLU A 713 -17.78 -24.64 -10.88
C GLU A 713 -16.67 -25.32 -10.08
N HIS A 714 -15.42 -24.94 -10.30
CA HIS A 714 -14.28 -25.69 -9.77
C HIS A 714 -13.74 -25.14 -8.44
N ILE A 715 -13.95 -23.85 -8.13
CA ILE A 715 -13.42 -23.21 -6.93
C ILE A 715 -14.53 -22.70 -6.02
N ALA A 716 -15.33 -21.71 -6.49
CA ALA A 716 -16.18 -20.96 -5.59
C ALA A 716 -17.38 -21.78 -5.07
N ASP A 717 -18.00 -22.57 -5.92
CA ASP A 717 -19.16 -23.40 -5.61
C ASP A 717 -18.80 -24.85 -5.25
N ASN A 718 -17.49 -25.16 -5.21
CA ASN A 718 -17.01 -26.49 -4.89
C ASN A 718 -16.62 -26.62 -3.39
N PRO A 719 -17.43 -27.31 -2.57
CA PRO A 719 -17.16 -27.47 -1.15
C PRO A 719 -15.90 -28.29 -0.85
N GLU A 720 -15.49 -29.18 -1.77
CA GLU A 720 -14.27 -29.97 -1.63
C GLU A 720 -13.01 -29.06 -1.64
N VAL A 721 -13.03 -27.98 -2.40
CA VAL A 721 -11.92 -27.01 -2.43
C VAL A 721 -11.83 -26.24 -1.11
N VAL A 722 -12.93 -25.90 -0.50
CA VAL A 722 -12.93 -25.23 0.81
C VAL A 722 -12.36 -26.16 1.88
N GLN A 723 -12.77 -27.43 1.88
CA GLN A 723 -12.26 -28.45 2.79
C GLN A 723 -10.75 -28.72 2.56
N TYR A 724 -10.33 -28.82 1.30
CA TYR A 724 -8.92 -28.93 0.94
C TYR A 724 -8.13 -27.72 1.42
N PHE A 725 -8.61 -26.50 1.16
CA PHE A 725 -7.98 -25.26 1.55
C PHE A 725 -7.75 -25.16 3.07
N GLU A 726 -8.76 -25.51 3.88
CA GLU A 726 -8.64 -25.50 5.33
C GLU A 726 -7.56 -26.47 5.85
N GLN A 727 -7.34 -27.58 5.14
CA GLN A 727 -6.38 -28.58 5.53
C GLN A 727 -5.01 -28.40 4.87
N ALA A 728 -4.96 -27.97 3.60
CA ALA A 728 -3.72 -27.78 2.85
C ALA A 728 -3.06 -26.41 3.06
N THR A 729 -3.59 -25.58 3.96
CA THR A 729 -3.02 -24.25 4.22
C THR A 729 -3.02 -23.96 5.72
N PRO A 730 -2.23 -22.96 6.18
CA PRO A 730 -2.22 -22.55 7.57
C PRO A 730 -3.34 -21.53 7.88
N VAL A 731 -4.48 -21.54 7.16
CA VAL A 731 -5.53 -20.52 7.32
C VAL A 731 -6.17 -20.54 8.72
N ASN A 732 -6.31 -21.72 9.34
CA ASN A 732 -6.88 -21.85 10.67
C ASN A 732 -5.92 -21.33 11.75
N GLU A 733 -4.62 -21.36 11.49
CA GLU A 733 -3.58 -20.86 12.38
C GLU A 733 -3.46 -19.32 12.37
N LEU A 734 -4.07 -18.64 11.38
CA LEU A 734 -4.13 -17.18 11.33
C LEU A 734 -4.81 -16.56 12.57
N GLU A 735 -5.78 -17.23 13.17
CA GLU A 735 -6.46 -16.74 14.37
C GLU A 735 -5.53 -16.76 15.60
N HIS A 736 -4.61 -17.73 15.64
CA HIS A 736 -3.62 -17.87 16.71
C HIS A 736 -2.37 -17.03 16.46
N ALA A 737 -2.10 -16.65 15.23
CA ALA A 737 -0.90 -15.88 14.87
C ALA A 737 -0.89 -14.43 15.39
N ARG A 738 -1.94 -13.96 16.07
CA ARG A 738 -2.06 -12.64 16.72
C ARG A 738 -1.67 -11.45 15.82
N ILE A 739 -2.03 -11.57 14.53
CA ILE A 739 -1.50 -10.73 13.46
C ILE A 739 -2.20 -9.38 13.35
N GLY A 740 -3.50 -9.30 13.68
CA GLY A 740 -4.29 -8.07 13.62
C GLY A 740 -5.50 -8.10 14.55
N SER A 741 -6.18 -6.96 14.70
CA SER A 741 -7.37 -6.85 15.54
C SER A 741 -8.58 -7.58 14.96
N ARG A 742 -8.65 -7.73 13.63
CA ARG A 742 -9.80 -8.19 12.86
C ARG A 742 -9.94 -9.72 12.85
N PRO A 743 -11.16 -10.30 13.02
CA PRO A 743 -11.39 -11.74 12.86
C PRO A 743 -11.20 -12.22 11.42
N ALA A 744 -10.75 -13.47 11.24
CA ALA A 744 -10.53 -14.06 9.91
C ALA A 744 -11.82 -14.39 9.14
N ARG A 745 -12.92 -14.68 9.86
CA ARG A 745 -14.23 -15.04 9.31
C ARG A 745 -15.30 -14.02 9.72
N ARG A 746 -16.33 -13.89 8.88
CA ARG A 746 -17.53 -13.04 9.15
C ARG A 746 -18.56 -13.77 9.99
N SER A 747 -18.65 -15.10 9.89
CA SER A 747 -19.55 -15.99 10.63
C SER A 747 -18.89 -17.34 10.91
N GLU A 748 -19.53 -18.19 11.72
CA GLU A 748 -19.07 -19.55 12.04
C GLU A 748 -19.30 -20.56 10.90
N SER A 749 -19.96 -20.18 9.80
CA SER A 749 -20.20 -21.07 8.67
C SER A 749 -18.90 -21.36 7.91
N ARG A 750 -18.81 -22.55 7.30
CA ARG A 750 -17.66 -23.01 6.53
C ARG A 750 -17.78 -22.74 5.02
N ARG A 751 -18.57 -21.75 4.61
CA ARG A 751 -18.70 -21.39 3.20
C ARG A 751 -17.59 -20.41 2.80
N LEU A 752 -17.21 -20.42 1.51
CA LEU A 752 -16.25 -19.49 0.97
C LEU A 752 -16.70 -18.02 1.12
N GLU A 753 -18.00 -17.76 1.03
CA GLU A 753 -18.59 -16.43 1.17
C GLU A 753 -18.27 -15.78 2.51
N ASP A 754 -18.27 -16.56 3.60
CA ASP A 754 -18.00 -16.10 4.96
C ASP A 754 -16.50 -15.91 5.24
N LEU A 755 -15.65 -16.56 4.46
CA LEU A 755 -14.21 -16.35 4.55
C LEU A 755 -13.86 -15.00 3.93
N ARG A 756 -13.06 -14.19 4.62
CA ARG A 756 -12.59 -12.91 4.08
C ARG A 756 -11.58 -13.12 2.96
N ALA A 757 -11.51 -12.16 2.04
CA ALA A 757 -10.59 -12.22 0.90
C ALA A 757 -9.12 -12.29 1.34
N ILE A 758 -8.74 -11.62 2.45
CA ILE A 758 -7.36 -11.64 2.95
C ILE A 758 -6.93 -13.05 3.41
N PRO A 759 -7.63 -13.73 4.34
CA PRO A 759 -7.31 -15.10 4.71
C PRO A 759 -7.33 -16.08 3.54
N TRP A 760 -8.25 -15.91 2.60
CA TRP A 760 -8.32 -16.72 1.38
C TRP A 760 -7.05 -16.62 0.55
N VAL A 761 -6.65 -15.42 0.19
CA VAL A 761 -5.43 -15.23 -0.62
C VAL A 761 -4.17 -15.58 0.16
N PHE A 762 -4.11 -15.20 1.44
CA PHE A 762 -2.97 -15.48 2.30
C PHE A 762 -2.71 -16.98 2.46
N GLY A 763 -3.72 -17.78 2.75
CA GLY A 763 -3.57 -19.23 2.90
C GLY A 763 -3.00 -19.89 1.62
N TRP A 764 -3.54 -19.54 0.46
CA TRP A 764 -3.04 -20.03 -0.82
C TRP A 764 -1.62 -19.58 -1.15
N MET A 765 -1.23 -18.39 -0.71
CA MET A 765 0.15 -17.90 -0.90
C MET A 765 1.13 -18.58 0.04
N GLN A 766 0.77 -18.79 1.30
CA GLN A 766 1.58 -19.50 2.29
C GLN A 766 1.91 -20.92 1.83
N SER A 767 0.93 -21.62 1.28
CA SER A 767 1.09 -22.98 0.77
C SER A 767 1.63 -23.06 -0.67
N ARG A 768 2.07 -21.94 -1.25
CA ARG A 768 2.68 -21.82 -2.58
C ARG A 768 1.77 -22.23 -3.75
N HIS A 769 0.47 -22.41 -3.54
CA HIS A 769 -0.49 -22.68 -4.62
C HIS A 769 -0.85 -21.41 -5.42
N ALA A 770 -1.01 -20.27 -4.77
CA ALA A 770 -1.36 -18.97 -5.34
C ALA A 770 -2.66 -18.97 -6.19
N VAL A 771 -3.58 -19.88 -5.94
CA VAL A 771 -4.80 -20.15 -6.73
C VAL A 771 -5.59 -18.92 -7.16
N PRO A 772 -5.88 -17.93 -6.26
CA PRO A 772 -6.73 -16.79 -6.60
C PRO A 772 -6.16 -15.88 -7.70
N ALA A 773 -4.87 -16.02 -8.02
CA ALA A 773 -4.19 -15.12 -8.93
C ALA A 773 -4.08 -15.64 -10.37
N TRP A 774 -4.40 -16.93 -10.61
CA TRP A 774 -4.19 -17.54 -11.94
C TRP A 774 -5.26 -18.54 -12.37
N PHE A 775 -6.04 -19.12 -11.43
CA PHE A 775 -6.98 -20.18 -11.76
C PHE A 775 -8.07 -19.71 -12.73
N GLY A 776 -8.32 -20.49 -13.79
CA GLY A 776 -9.31 -20.20 -14.83
C GLY A 776 -8.78 -19.35 -16.00
N VAL A 777 -7.58 -18.76 -15.87
CA VAL A 777 -6.99 -17.95 -16.95
C VAL A 777 -6.55 -18.84 -18.12
N GLY A 778 -5.88 -19.96 -17.84
CA GLY A 778 -5.45 -20.90 -18.85
C GLY A 778 -6.62 -21.48 -19.63
N HIS A 779 -7.66 -21.90 -18.91
CA HIS A 779 -8.92 -22.39 -19.51
C HIS A 779 -9.53 -21.35 -20.46
N ALA A 780 -9.63 -20.11 -20.03
CA ALA A 780 -10.21 -19.04 -20.84
C ALA A 780 -9.43 -18.80 -22.14
N LEU A 781 -8.10 -18.69 -22.03
CA LEU A 781 -7.22 -18.46 -23.19
C LEU A 781 -7.23 -19.65 -24.17
N GLU A 782 -7.11 -20.88 -23.67
CA GLU A 782 -7.10 -22.08 -24.46
C GLU A 782 -8.42 -22.26 -25.22
N ARG A 783 -9.55 -22.15 -24.50
CA ARG A 783 -10.89 -22.28 -25.09
C ARG A 783 -11.17 -21.20 -26.14
N PHE A 784 -10.70 -19.98 -25.92
CA PHE A 784 -10.87 -18.88 -26.88
C PHE A 784 -10.08 -19.13 -28.15
N ALA A 785 -8.84 -19.58 -28.04
CA ALA A 785 -7.94 -19.84 -29.17
C ALA A 785 -8.25 -21.17 -29.91
N ALA A 786 -8.99 -22.10 -29.28
CA ALA A 786 -9.23 -23.44 -29.80
C ALA A 786 -9.80 -23.44 -31.21
N GLY A 787 -9.12 -24.17 -32.12
CA GLY A 787 -9.56 -24.34 -33.50
C GLY A 787 -9.48 -23.12 -34.40
N SER A 788 -8.87 -21.99 -33.97
CA SER A 788 -8.77 -20.77 -34.76
C SER A 788 -7.40 -20.10 -34.64
N PRO A 789 -6.53 -20.24 -35.64
CA PRO A 789 -5.25 -19.51 -35.72
C PRO A 789 -5.41 -18.00 -35.59
N GLU A 790 -6.51 -17.45 -36.15
CA GLU A 790 -6.81 -16.02 -36.12
C GLU A 790 -7.05 -15.53 -34.69
N ARG A 791 -7.75 -16.32 -33.83
CA ARG A 791 -7.95 -15.98 -32.42
C ARG A 791 -6.67 -16.09 -31.62
N ALA A 792 -5.85 -17.12 -31.91
CA ALA A 792 -4.52 -17.22 -31.30
C ALA A 792 -3.63 -16.02 -31.65
N GLN A 793 -3.70 -15.55 -32.90
CA GLN A 793 -3.00 -14.33 -33.31
C GLN A 793 -3.56 -13.08 -32.65
N LEU A 794 -4.89 -12.98 -32.50
CA LEU A 794 -5.55 -11.87 -31.81
C LEU A 794 -5.07 -11.71 -30.36
N LEU A 795 -4.87 -12.80 -29.60
CA LEU A 795 -4.32 -12.74 -28.25
C LEU A 795 -2.91 -12.11 -28.23
N LYS A 796 -2.06 -12.41 -29.21
CA LYS A 796 -0.73 -11.82 -29.34
C LYS A 796 -0.80 -10.32 -29.70
N GLU A 797 -1.78 -9.92 -30.49
CA GLU A 797 -2.04 -8.51 -30.80
C GLU A 797 -2.54 -7.74 -29.57
N MET A 798 -3.50 -8.31 -28.82
CA MET A 798 -3.98 -7.77 -27.56
C MET A 798 -2.84 -7.63 -26.53
N MET A 799 -1.93 -8.61 -26.47
CA MET A 799 -0.76 -8.54 -25.55
C MET A 799 0.15 -7.34 -25.87
N ARG A 800 0.24 -6.92 -27.13
CA ARG A 800 1.07 -5.79 -27.57
C ARG A 800 0.38 -4.44 -27.45
N GLY A 801 -0.93 -4.39 -27.74
CA GLY A 801 -1.65 -3.15 -27.97
C GLY A 801 -2.81 -2.86 -27.03
N PHE A 802 -3.21 -3.80 -26.16
CA PHE A 802 -4.34 -3.64 -25.25
C PHE A 802 -3.92 -3.67 -23.78
N PRO A 803 -3.71 -2.50 -23.15
CA PRO A 803 -3.23 -2.40 -21.79
C PRO A 803 -4.02 -3.21 -20.74
N PRO A 804 -5.38 -3.28 -20.76
CA PRO A 804 -6.12 -4.12 -19.81
C PRO A 804 -5.73 -5.59 -19.88
N PHE A 805 -5.62 -6.16 -21.09
CA PHE A 805 -5.21 -7.53 -21.30
C PHE A 805 -3.73 -7.77 -20.93
N SER A 806 -2.84 -6.91 -21.41
CA SER A 806 -1.41 -7.08 -21.15
C SER A 806 -1.06 -6.92 -19.65
N SER A 807 -1.75 -6.03 -18.92
CA SER A 807 -1.60 -5.86 -17.47
C SER A 807 -2.10 -7.10 -16.72
N LEU A 808 -3.25 -7.66 -17.11
CA LEU A 808 -3.78 -8.90 -16.56
C LEU A 808 -2.77 -10.07 -16.73
N ILE A 809 -2.33 -10.33 -17.97
CA ILE A 809 -1.41 -11.44 -18.26
C ILE A 809 -0.09 -11.30 -17.50
N ARG A 810 0.50 -10.09 -17.44
CA ARG A 810 1.73 -9.86 -16.67
C ARG A 810 1.52 -10.07 -15.16
N SER A 811 0.36 -9.67 -14.63
CA SER A 811 0.04 -9.89 -13.22
C SER A 811 -0.08 -11.38 -12.89
N VAL A 812 -0.76 -12.15 -13.74
CA VAL A 812 -0.87 -13.61 -13.61
C VAL A 812 0.50 -14.27 -13.71
N GLU A 813 1.34 -13.85 -14.66
CA GLU A 813 2.72 -14.32 -14.83
C GLU A 813 3.57 -14.13 -13.55
N ILE A 814 3.48 -12.94 -12.93
CA ILE A 814 4.17 -12.63 -11.66
C ILE A 814 3.71 -13.57 -10.53
N ALA A 815 2.41 -13.81 -10.44
CA ALA A 815 1.86 -14.68 -9.41
C ALA A 815 2.26 -16.15 -9.61
N MET A 816 2.21 -16.63 -10.85
CA MET A 816 2.63 -17.99 -11.20
C MET A 816 4.12 -18.24 -10.95
N ALA A 817 4.96 -17.24 -11.19
CA ALA A 817 6.39 -17.34 -10.88
C ALA A 817 6.68 -17.45 -9.37
N LYS A 818 5.76 -17.00 -8.51
CA LYS A 818 5.84 -17.18 -7.05
C LYS A 818 5.20 -18.48 -6.57
N ALA A 819 4.31 -19.08 -7.35
CA ALA A 819 3.74 -20.38 -7.05
C ALA A 819 4.78 -21.50 -7.20
N ASP A 820 4.58 -22.61 -6.49
CA ASP A 820 5.46 -23.76 -6.56
C ASP A 820 4.66 -25.04 -6.29
N MET A 821 4.39 -25.79 -7.34
CA MET A 821 3.57 -27.00 -7.24
C MET A 821 4.26 -28.15 -6.51
N SER A 822 5.60 -28.16 -6.43
CA SER A 822 6.36 -29.15 -5.66
C SER A 822 6.17 -28.91 -4.16
N ILE A 823 6.32 -27.67 -3.72
CA ILE A 823 6.05 -27.27 -2.33
C ILE A 823 4.55 -27.40 -2.02
N ALA A 824 3.67 -26.97 -2.92
CA ALA A 824 2.22 -27.09 -2.76
C ALA A 824 1.76 -28.54 -2.53
N ARG A 825 2.43 -29.51 -3.18
CA ARG A 825 2.17 -30.95 -2.97
C ARG A 825 2.48 -31.40 -1.54
N LEU A 826 3.47 -30.81 -0.89
CA LEU A 826 3.79 -31.13 0.51
C LEU A 826 2.68 -30.65 1.45
N TYR A 827 2.12 -29.48 1.20
CA TYR A 827 0.95 -28.98 1.92
C TYR A 827 -0.30 -29.82 1.62
N ALA A 828 -0.50 -30.23 0.37
CA ALA A 828 -1.57 -31.16 0.01
C ALA A 828 -1.50 -32.43 0.85
N GLY A 829 -0.30 -32.94 1.15
CA GLY A 829 -0.08 -34.08 2.03
C GLY A 829 -0.58 -33.94 3.47
N LEU A 830 -1.05 -32.76 3.87
CA LEU A 830 -1.72 -32.49 5.15
C LEU A 830 -3.22 -32.82 5.11
N VAL A 831 -3.80 -33.00 3.92
CA VAL A 831 -5.22 -33.36 3.74
C VAL A 831 -5.40 -34.83 4.08
N MET A 832 -6.28 -35.10 5.06
CA MET A 832 -6.46 -36.45 5.61
C MET A 832 -7.16 -37.40 4.63
N ASP A 833 -8.17 -36.93 3.91
CA ASP A 833 -8.85 -37.71 2.86
C ASP A 833 -8.01 -37.74 1.60
N ALA A 834 -7.39 -38.89 1.32
CA ALA A 834 -6.52 -39.10 0.17
C ALA A 834 -7.25 -38.90 -1.17
N ALA A 835 -8.50 -39.32 -1.27
CA ALA A 835 -9.27 -39.18 -2.50
C ALA A 835 -9.62 -37.71 -2.80
N LEU A 836 -10.05 -36.96 -1.79
CA LEU A 836 -10.25 -35.52 -1.86
C LEU A 836 -8.95 -34.79 -2.25
N ARG A 837 -7.88 -35.11 -1.53
CA ARG A 837 -6.54 -34.54 -1.78
C ARG A 837 -6.13 -34.68 -3.23
N ASP A 838 -6.19 -35.92 -3.73
CA ASP A 838 -5.65 -36.23 -5.05
C ASP A 838 -6.52 -35.63 -6.17
N ARG A 839 -7.85 -35.62 -6.04
CA ARG A 839 -8.76 -34.95 -6.97
C ARG A 839 -8.51 -33.46 -7.05
N VAL A 840 -8.53 -32.77 -5.90
CA VAL A 840 -8.37 -31.31 -5.89
C VAL A 840 -6.96 -30.88 -6.32
N PHE A 841 -5.92 -31.53 -5.80
CA PHE A 841 -4.54 -31.19 -6.19
C PHE A 841 -4.29 -31.43 -7.68
N GLN A 842 -4.80 -32.51 -8.25
CA GLN A 842 -4.66 -32.80 -9.67
C GLN A 842 -5.36 -31.75 -10.53
N MET A 843 -6.58 -31.36 -10.17
CA MET A 843 -7.32 -30.29 -10.84
C MET A 843 -6.52 -28.96 -10.82
N LEU A 844 -5.97 -28.57 -9.66
CA LEU A 844 -5.16 -27.37 -9.52
C LEU A 844 -3.88 -27.44 -10.38
N ARG A 845 -3.20 -28.59 -10.38
CA ARG A 845 -1.99 -28.80 -11.16
C ARG A 845 -2.24 -28.74 -12.67
N GLU A 846 -3.31 -29.37 -13.14
CA GLU A 846 -3.66 -29.36 -14.56
C GLU A 846 -3.96 -27.94 -15.06
N GLU A 847 -4.73 -27.15 -14.28
CA GLU A 847 -5.02 -25.78 -14.65
C GLU A 847 -3.79 -24.87 -14.52
N PHE A 848 -2.89 -25.11 -13.56
CA PHE A 848 -1.62 -24.41 -13.47
C PHE A 848 -0.77 -24.61 -14.71
N GLU A 849 -0.57 -25.85 -15.16
CA GLU A 849 0.21 -26.15 -16.35
C GLU A 849 -0.46 -25.63 -17.63
N ARG A 850 -1.79 -25.66 -17.70
CA ARG A 850 -2.55 -25.06 -18.79
C ARG A 850 -2.31 -23.55 -18.83
N THR A 851 -2.44 -22.87 -17.71
CA THR A 851 -2.23 -21.43 -17.61
C THR A 851 -0.80 -21.05 -17.99
N ARG A 852 0.19 -21.81 -17.50
CA ARG A 852 1.60 -21.61 -17.84
C ARG A 852 1.83 -21.71 -19.36
N ARG A 853 1.36 -22.77 -20.00
CA ARG A 853 1.50 -22.94 -21.45
C ARG A 853 0.87 -21.78 -22.23
N GLN A 854 -0.34 -21.38 -21.88
CA GLN A 854 -1.05 -20.31 -22.58
C GLN A 854 -0.37 -18.96 -22.41
N ILE A 855 0.12 -18.62 -21.22
CA ILE A 855 0.89 -17.39 -20.97
C ILE A 855 2.16 -17.37 -21.83
N LEU A 856 2.94 -18.44 -21.87
CA LEU A 856 4.15 -18.49 -22.68
C LEU A 856 3.85 -18.30 -24.18
N VAL A 857 2.77 -18.90 -24.68
CA VAL A 857 2.32 -18.72 -26.08
C VAL A 857 1.93 -17.27 -26.38
N VAL A 858 1.15 -16.63 -25.48
CA VAL A 858 0.63 -15.28 -25.67
C VAL A 858 1.75 -14.24 -25.53
N THR A 859 2.66 -14.43 -24.58
CA THR A 859 3.79 -13.49 -24.34
C THR A 859 4.95 -13.71 -25.32
N GLY A 860 5.02 -14.89 -25.97
CA GLY A 860 6.14 -15.30 -26.81
C GLY A 860 7.43 -15.42 -26.02
N GLN A 861 7.35 -16.06 -24.85
CA GLN A 861 8.47 -16.35 -23.95
C GLN A 861 8.67 -17.88 -23.81
N ASN A 862 9.88 -18.30 -23.46
CA ASN A 862 10.20 -19.71 -23.21
C ASN A 862 10.00 -20.08 -21.73
N GLU A 863 10.18 -19.11 -20.83
CA GLU A 863 9.95 -19.26 -19.39
C GLU A 863 9.23 -18.03 -18.81
N LEU A 864 8.59 -18.21 -17.66
CA LEU A 864 7.89 -17.12 -17.00
C LEU A 864 8.87 -16.01 -16.58
N LEU A 865 8.48 -14.75 -16.82
CA LEU A 865 9.27 -13.56 -16.51
C LEU A 865 10.59 -13.39 -17.31
N GLU A 866 10.81 -14.12 -18.39
CA GLU A 866 12.00 -13.98 -19.25
C GLU A 866 12.23 -12.52 -19.68
N LYS A 867 11.16 -11.77 -19.99
CA LYS A 867 11.21 -10.33 -20.32
C LYS A 867 11.34 -9.41 -19.11
N ASN A 868 11.27 -9.94 -17.89
CA ASN A 868 11.48 -9.20 -16.63
C ASN A 868 12.60 -9.87 -15.83
N SER A 869 13.81 -9.79 -16.37
CA SER A 869 15.00 -10.47 -15.83
C SER A 869 15.32 -10.11 -14.39
N VAL A 870 14.99 -8.89 -13.94
CA VAL A 870 15.21 -8.44 -12.56
C VAL A 870 14.31 -9.21 -11.60
N LEU A 871 13.02 -9.26 -11.89
CA LEU A 871 12.05 -9.96 -11.03
C LEU A 871 12.27 -11.49 -11.09
N PHE A 872 12.52 -12.04 -12.28
CA PHE A 872 12.87 -13.43 -12.47
C PHE A 872 14.04 -13.86 -11.58
N ARG A 873 15.13 -13.10 -11.63
CA ARG A 873 16.34 -13.36 -10.82
C ARG A 873 16.04 -13.22 -9.32
N SER A 874 15.31 -12.19 -8.92
CA SER A 874 14.95 -11.97 -7.52
C SER A 874 14.16 -13.17 -6.96
N ILE A 875 13.14 -13.65 -7.67
CA ILE A 875 12.34 -14.82 -7.23
C ILE A 875 13.21 -16.07 -7.17
N ARG A 876 14.01 -16.33 -8.18
CA ARG A 876 14.87 -17.52 -8.26
C ARG A 876 15.90 -17.58 -7.14
N LEU A 877 16.49 -16.43 -6.79
CA LEU A 877 17.45 -16.33 -5.69
C LEU A 877 16.82 -16.48 -4.31
N ARG A 878 15.52 -16.19 -4.17
CA ARG A 878 14.79 -16.26 -2.90
C ARG A 878 14.24 -17.63 -2.58
N ASN A 879 13.79 -18.37 -3.59
CA ASN A 879 13.16 -19.68 -3.41
C ASN A 879 13.96 -20.62 -2.50
N PRO A 880 15.29 -20.83 -2.67
CA PRO A 880 16.06 -21.74 -1.81
C PRO A 880 16.05 -21.39 -0.31
N TYR A 881 15.71 -20.14 0.01
CA TYR A 881 15.65 -19.66 1.40
C TYR A 881 14.20 -19.63 1.94
N VAL A 882 13.18 -19.59 1.05
CA VAL A 882 11.77 -19.74 1.43
C VAL A 882 11.43 -21.20 1.70
N ASP A 883 12.00 -22.11 0.92
CA ASP A 883 11.70 -23.54 0.98
C ASP A 883 11.95 -24.17 2.38
N PRO A 884 13.04 -23.85 3.12
CA PRO A 884 13.22 -24.36 4.49
C PRO A 884 12.05 -24.00 5.40
N MET A 885 11.60 -22.77 5.33
CA MET A 885 10.47 -22.29 6.15
C MET A 885 9.15 -22.96 5.77
N SER A 886 8.92 -23.21 4.47
CA SER A 886 7.76 -23.97 4.00
C SER A 886 7.78 -25.41 4.50
N LEU A 887 8.95 -26.07 4.46
CA LEU A 887 9.14 -27.43 4.99
C LEU A 887 8.92 -27.49 6.50
N ILE A 888 9.47 -26.53 7.25
CA ILE A 888 9.27 -26.41 8.70
C ILE A 888 7.79 -26.18 9.01
N GLN A 889 7.12 -25.30 8.27
CA GLN A 889 5.70 -25.04 8.46
C GLN A 889 4.85 -26.29 8.24
N VAL A 890 5.11 -27.07 7.19
CA VAL A 890 4.41 -28.34 6.93
C VAL A 890 4.62 -29.33 8.08
N ASP A 891 5.84 -29.44 8.60
CA ASP A 891 6.14 -30.32 9.73
C ASP A 891 5.43 -29.89 11.01
N LEU A 892 5.50 -28.61 11.36
CA LEU A 892 4.82 -28.06 12.54
C LEU A 892 3.29 -28.19 12.45
N LEU A 893 2.69 -27.97 11.27
CA LEU A 893 1.26 -28.18 11.05
C LEU A 893 0.88 -29.64 11.23
N ARG A 894 1.72 -30.57 10.77
CA ARG A 894 1.50 -32.01 10.95
C ARG A 894 1.58 -32.39 12.43
N ARG A 895 2.59 -31.95 13.16
CA ARG A 895 2.73 -32.17 14.62
C ARG A 895 1.52 -31.65 15.37
N LYS A 896 1.09 -30.41 15.09
CA LYS A 896 -0.09 -29.80 15.72
C LYS A 896 -1.36 -30.63 15.50
N ARG A 897 -1.60 -31.09 14.26
CA ARG A 897 -2.76 -31.90 13.90
C ARG A 897 -2.72 -33.32 14.49
N ASN A 898 -1.53 -33.82 14.77
CA ASN A 898 -1.33 -35.10 15.43
C ASN A 898 -1.39 -35.01 16.98
N GLY A 899 -1.74 -33.85 17.53
CA GLY A 899 -2.00 -33.68 18.96
C GLY A 899 -0.91 -32.95 19.75
N GLU A 900 0.20 -32.52 19.11
CA GLU A 900 1.23 -31.66 19.73
C GLU A 900 0.80 -30.18 19.69
N ALA A 901 -0.43 -29.90 20.12
CA ALA A 901 -0.98 -28.54 20.10
C ALA A 901 -0.62 -27.81 21.40
N ASN A 902 0.34 -26.87 21.33
CA ASN A 902 0.75 -26.04 22.46
C ASN A 902 1.18 -24.63 22.00
N GLU A 903 1.37 -23.72 22.92
CA GLU A 903 1.72 -22.33 22.62
C GLU A 903 3.04 -22.19 21.84
N SER A 904 4.03 -23.04 22.11
CA SER A 904 5.32 -23.01 21.40
C SER A 904 5.19 -23.40 19.93
N VAL A 905 4.36 -24.41 19.62
CA VAL A 905 4.07 -24.82 18.23
C VAL A 905 3.33 -23.70 17.50
N ASP A 906 2.34 -23.08 18.12
CA ASP A 906 1.61 -21.94 17.51
C ASP A 906 2.53 -20.75 17.26
N TYR A 907 3.45 -20.48 18.18
CA TYR A 907 4.45 -19.43 18.05
C TYR A 907 5.42 -19.70 16.87
N ALA A 908 5.91 -20.93 16.78
CA ALA A 908 6.81 -21.35 15.69
C ALA A 908 6.10 -21.31 14.32
N ILE A 909 4.83 -21.75 14.23
CA ILE A 909 4.03 -21.63 13.00
C ILE A 909 3.87 -20.16 12.63
N GLY A 910 3.55 -19.28 13.58
CA GLY A 910 3.47 -17.83 13.38
C GLY A 910 4.77 -17.26 12.80
N ALA A 911 5.93 -17.69 13.28
CA ALA A 911 7.23 -17.28 12.75
C ALA A 911 7.44 -17.74 11.30
N THR A 912 7.06 -18.98 10.95
CA THR A 912 7.14 -19.46 9.56
C THR A 912 6.23 -18.65 8.64
N MET A 913 5.03 -18.30 9.10
CA MET A 913 4.09 -17.47 8.33
C MET A 913 4.70 -16.10 8.00
N ASN A 914 5.37 -15.48 8.97
CA ASN A 914 6.06 -14.20 8.80
C ASN A 914 7.24 -14.31 7.82
N GLY A 915 8.07 -15.33 8.01
CA GLY A 915 9.25 -15.58 7.19
C GLY A 915 8.89 -15.84 5.72
N ILE A 916 7.90 -16.69 5.45
CA ILE A 916 7.43 -16.97 4.09
C ILE A 916 6.85 -15.70 3.44
N ALA A 917 6.07 -14.93 4.18
CA ALA A 917 5.51 -13.67 3.68
C ALA A 917 6.62 -12.66 3.32
N ALA A 918 7.62 -12.49 4.17
CA ALA A 918 8.79 -11.64 3.92
C ALA A 918 9.61 -12.12 2.70
N GLY A 919 9.83 -13.44 2.60
CA GLY A 919 10.58 -14.06 1.50
C GLY A 919 9.92 -13.90 0.14
N LEU A 920 8.61 -14.05 0.06
CA LEU A 920 7.83 -13.91 -1.17
C LEU A 920 7.49 -12.45 -1.54
N HIS A 921 7.81 -11.48 -0.69
CA HIS A 921 7.25 -10.12 -0.76
C HIS A 921 5.72 -10.16 -0.93
N ASN A 922 5.08 -10.97 -0.12
CA ASN A 922 3.66 -11.23 -0.26
C ASN A 922 3.04 -11.64 1.08
N THR A 923 2.26 -10.77 1.63
CA THR A 923 1.62 -10.94 2.94
C THR A 923 0.11 -11.23 2.86
N GLY A 924 -0.38 -11.57 1.67
CA GLY A 924 -1.78 -11.90 1.47
C GLY A 924 -2.46 -11.18 0.32
#